data_c36d6b8428ed18650f26aa7c91966659
#
_entry.id   c36d6b8428ed18650f26aa7c91966659
#
_cell.length_a   1.000
_cell.length_b   1.000
_cell.length_c   1.000
_cell.angle_alpha   90.00
_cell.angle_beta   90.00
_cell.angle_gamma   90.00
#
_symmetry.space_group_name_H-M   'P 1'
#
loop_
_entity.id
_entity.type
_entity.pdbx_description
1 polymer ?
#
loop_
_entity_poly.entity_id
_entity_poly.type
_entity_poly.pdbx_seq_one_letter_code
_entity_poly.pdbx_strand_id
1 'polypeptide(L)'
;MMQVKLKSLLMMMLMCSAALAGCLGSEDEEEISAELCSGDELIIAYEIKEDMPADDIQNPQQIANYLCEKLGMDVKIYEVGSSGLAMEALRFGNADIAMNIDGGPAWVGWNAYGLDVLAADTKSDGRAYYDAHAWVLADSEIATAHLDGDDSTDPFALLAGKTSCHTGWLKSAGMLMPMGYLIGNGYVNVQGDMSDTETLRVTINDYFDGSTGAGNAASIPESGALYSGYDGALECLSSGHGDVAFAKDSTPNSYCANDDTSTNEAWCLDISEYVALPKFGSSPSHSVMFNDAVLDDDKEILIRDALVAMKDNDEGLGILNDVLGTDAMIATDTETHLGTYGAALMNIPGISSKYGNAFADGTETGAIKSTINIAYYLADDSTVDANAQGMADRLAADLGVNVNLYDVSSEGMIIQALRFGNADIGFMEGGPAWIGWKQYGLSVMAVETTTAEGDTHYNASAWVLNGSDIAEAHLDGDDSTDPFALLEGKTSCHTGWLKSAGMLMPMGYLIKNGYVTPVGDANDINSLRTTVDTHFDGSNGNGNAAAIPDSGALYSGYGGAIECLSSGYGDVAFAKGDDFSTPEKYCGSENSSDNEDWCLEMEEYIQLPSFGQSPSHPVMYNPELLDVHTRNAILNAMLSWSDEMWIEDYPMGGQNYTGCYNVVTHQVADIPMNQCGGEIISTVTSKGYKLVAGNSQNHLGSYSDLLGSIPGLSEYYHSSDKYGITDAEESQQN
;
A
#
# COMPACT_ATOMS: atom_id res chain seq x y z
N MET A 1 8.14 45.02 -29.15
CA MET A 1 9.11 44.93 -28.04
C MET A 1 9.00 46.04 -26.99
N MET A 2 8.16 47.05 -27.15
CA MET A 2 7.95 48.15 -26.19
C MET A 2 6.66 48.02 -25.34
N GLN A 3 5.69 47.21 -25.77
CA GLN A 3 4.43 46.99 -25.04
C GLN A 3 4.53 45.90 -23.94
N VAL A 4 5.48 44.94 -24.06
CA VAL A 4 5.69 43.89 -23.06
C VAL A 4 6.41 44.39 -21.80
N LYS A 5 7.32 45.37 -21.98
CA LYS A 5 8.03 45.98 -20.84
C LYS A 5 7.15 46.91 -19.98
N LEU A 6 6.08 47.45 -20.57
CA LEU A 6 5.17 48.33 -19.83
C LEU A 6 4.17 47.54 -18.96
N LYS A 7 3.78 46.32 -19.35
CA LYS A 7 2.92 45.44 -18.55
C LYS A 7 3.66 44.86 -17.33
N SER A 8 4.92 44.49 -17.51
CA SER A 8 5.75 44.00 -16.37
C SER A 8 6.05 45.11 -15.35
N LEU A 9 6.20 46.34 -15.78
CA LEU A 9 6.42 47.45 -14.85
C LEU A 9 5.12 47.85 -14.12
N LEU A 10 3.96 47.70 -14.78
CA LEU A 10 2.65 47.98 -14.16
C LEU A 10 2.27 46.87 -13.14
N MET A 11 2.63 45.62 -13.41
CA MET A 11 2.39 44.51 -12.49
C MET A 11 3.32 44.59 -11.26
N MET A 12 4.57 45.04 -11.43
CA MET A 12 5.49 45.27 -10.31
C MET A 12 5.10 46.47 -9.45
N MET A 13 4.45 47.50 -10.01
CA MET A 13 3.89 48.61 -9.25
C MET A 13 2.58 48.28 -8.56
N LEU A 14 1.78 47.34 -9.06
CA LEU A 14 0.60 46.83 -8.34
C LEU A 14 0.97 45.94 -7.14
N MET A 15 2.04 45.16 -7.22
CA MET A 15 2.52 44.37 -6.07
C MET A 15 3.13 45.24 -4.94
N CYS A 16 3.73 46.38 -5.29
CA CYS A 16 4.22 47.34 -4.29
C CYS A 16 3.11 48.21 -3.68
N SER A 17 1.93 48.32 -4.28
CA SER A 17 0.83 49.11 -3.72
C SER A 17 -0.11 48.28 -2.80
N ALA A 18 -0.10 46.97 -2.90
CA ALA A 18 -0.80 46.07 -1.96
C ALA A 18 -0.08 45.98 -0.60
N ALA A 19 1.24 46.16 -0.54
CA ALA A 19 2.03 46.21 0.68
C ALA A 19 1.90 47.48 1.50
N LEU A 20 1.14 48.50 1.03
CA LEU A 20 0.99 49.82 1.70
C LEU A 20 -0.44 50.11 2.17
N ALA A 21 -1.39 49.21 1.99
CA ALA A 21 -2.78 49.38 2.41
C ALA A 21 -3.12 48.71 3.76
N GLY A 22 -2.17 48.01 4.41
CA GLY A 22 -2.34 47.27 5.66
C GLY A 22 -1.94 48.00 6.96
N CYS A 23 -1.57 49.27 6.89
CA CYS A 23 -1.16 50.01 8.11
C CYS A 23 -2.19 51.09 8.48
N LEU A 24 -3.30 50.72 9.07
CA LEU A 24 -4.13 51.59 9.96
C LEU A 24 -5.10 50.74 10.80
N GLY A 25 -4.58 50.04 11.80
CA GLY A 25 -5.36 49.37 12.82
C GLY A 25 -4.47 48.99 13.99
N SER A 26 -4.63 49.60 15.13
CA SER A 26 -4.12 49.36 16.48
C SER A 26 -2.67 48.86 16.64
N GLU A 27 -1.78 49.78 16.95
CA GLU A 27 -0.34 49.52 17.19
C GLU A 27 -0.03 48.70 18.47
N ASP A 28 -1.03 48.29 19.28
CA ASP A 28 -0.80 47.63 20.56
C ASP A 28 -1.03 46.07 20.54
N GLU A 29 -1.69 45.53 19.53
CA GLU A 29 -1.89 44.06 19.41
C GLU A 29 -0.85 43.37 18.47
N GLU A 30 -0.31 44.07 17.46
CA GLU A 30 0.71 43.53 16.57
C GLU A 30 2.10 43.39 17.19
N GLU A 31 2.50 44.25 18.16
CA GLU A 31 3.82 44.14 18.83
C GLU A 31 3.89 42.97 19.81
N ILE A 32 2.76 42.59 20.45
CA ILE A 32 2.72 41.49 21.43
C ILE A 32 2.70 40.13 20.71
N SER A 33 2.04 40.03 19.56
CA SER A 33 2.00 38.79 18.77
C SER A 33 3.35 38.45 18.09
N ALA A 34 4.07 39.46 17.60
CA ALA A 34 5.36 39.28 16.92
C ALA A 34 6.49 38.83 17.87
N GLU A 35 6.40 39.11 19.18
CA GLU A 35 7.39 38.66 20.17
C GLU A 35 7.10 37.25 20.70
N LEU A 36 5.81 36.82 20.70
CA LEU A 36 5.37 35.49 21.13
C LEU A 36 5.59 34.41 20.08
N CYS A 37 5.55 34.76 18.80
CA CYS A 37 5.64 33.84 17.66
C CYS A 37 6.99 33.96 16.91
N SER A 38 8.09 33.94 17.65
CA SER A 38 9.44 34.14 17.12
C SER A 38 10.30 32.88 17.15
N GLY A 39 9.68 31.72 17.42
CA GLY A 39 10.34 30.40 17.44
C GLY A 39 10.60 29.85 16.04
N ASP A 40 10.78 28.54 15.97
CA ASP A 40 10.90 27.81 14.71
C ASP A 40 9.66 28.00 13.84
N GLU A 41 9.85 27.98 12.52
CA GLU A 41 8.75 28.07 11.56
C GLU A 41 7.94 26.76 11.53
N LEU A 42 6.61 26.89 11.43
CA LEU A 42 5.68 25.81 11.15
C LEU A 42 4.79 26.21 9.97
N ILE A 43 4.81 25.44 8.90
CA ILE A 43 4.03 25.71 7.69
C ILE A 43 2.88 24.72 7.59
N ILE A 44 1.64 25.22 7.49
CA ILE A 44 0.41 24.43 7.39
C ILE A 44 -0.13 24.52 5.96
N ALA A 45 -0.14 23.42 5.22
CA ALA A 45 -0.86 23.35 3.95
C ALA A 45 -2.37 23.24 4.21
N TYR A 46 -3.15 24.11 3.59
CA TYR A 46 -4.60 24.17 3.75
C TYR A 46 -5.30 24.40 2.42
N GLU A 47 -6.33 23.56 2.11
CA GLU A 47 -7.10 23.67 0.86
C GLU A 47 -8.11 24.81 0.92
N ILE A 48 -8.00 25.78 -0.01
CA ILE A 48 -8.95 26.86 -0.19
C ILE A 48 -9.66 26.65 -1.53
N LYS A 49 -10.98 26.41 -1.49
CA LYS A 49 -11.81 26.21 -2.69
C LYS A 49 -12.23 27.56 -3.27
N GLU A 50 -12.04 27.76 -4.58
CA GLU A 50 -12.41 29.00 -5.29
C GLU A 50 -13.91 29.35 -5.21
N ASP A 51 -14.78 28.35 -4.96
CA ASP A 51 -16.24 28.49 -4.93
C ASP A 51 -16.84 28.76 -3.54
N MET A 52 -16.02 28.92 -2.49
CA MET A 52 -16.53 29.20 -1.15
C MET A 52 -17.13 30.61 -1.07
N PRO A 53 -18.37 30.76 -0.57
CA PRO A 53 -18.92 32.10 -0.30
C PRO A 53 -18.00 32.88 0.66
N ALA A 54 -17.81 34.16 0.39
CA ALA A 54 -16.90 34.99 1.19
C ALA A 54 -17.27 35.06 2.68
N ASP A 55 -18.54 34.78 3.02
CA ASP A 55 -19.05 34.77 4.40
C ASP A 55 -18.88 33.41 5.09
N ASP A 56 -18.61 32.33 4.31
CA ASP A 56 -18.35 30.96 4.80
C ASP A 56 -16.87 30.58 4.71
N ILE A 57 -15.98 31.52 4.41
CA ILE A 57 -14.54 31.25 4.31
C ILE A 57 -14.05 30.82 5.70
N GLN A 58 -13.87 29.53 5.85
CA GLN A 58 -13.09 28.94 6.95
C GLN A 58 -11.73 29.64 6.95
N ASN A 59 -11.46 30.47 7.95
CA ASN A 59 -10.20 31.22 7.97
C ASN A 59 -9.10 30.39 8.66
N PRO A 60 -8.25 29.68 7.90
CA PRO A 60 -7.20 28.85 8.47
C PRO A 60 -6.17 29.65 9.29
N GLN A 61 -6.11 30.97 9.10
CA GLN A 61 -5.24 31.86 9.88
C GLN A 61 -5.58 31.80 11.38
N GLN A 62 -6.84 31.52 11.77
CA GLN A 62 -7.21 31.35 13.18
C GLN A 62 -6.48 30.15 13.80
N ILE A 63 -6.34 29.05 13.06
CA ILE A 63 -5.57 27.88 13.50
C ILE A 63 -4.09 28.25 13.65
N ALA A 64 -3.53 28.95 12.67
CA ALA A 64 -2.13 29.38 12.71
C ALA A 64 -1.86 30.29 13.93
N ASN A 65 -2.73 31.26 14.20
CA ASN A 65 -2.61 32.14 15.37
C ASN A 65 -2.68 31.36 16.67
N TYR A 66 -3.65 30.43 16.79
CA TYR A 66 -3.81 29.60 17.99
C TYR A 66 -2.56 28.75 18.24
N LEU A 67 -2.05 28.05 17.19
CA LEU A 67 -0.86 27.22 17.33
C LEU A 67 0.38 28.05 17.64
N CYS A 68 0.51 29.24 17.03
CA CYS A 68 1.58 30.17 17.38
C CYS A 68 1.58 30.51 18.88
N GLU A 69 0.42 30.89 19.45
CA GLU A 69 0.30 31.22 20.89
C GLU A 69 0.60 30.02 21.79
N LYS A 70 0.24 28.82 21.39
CA LYS A 70 0.45 27.60 22.18
C LYS A 70 1.87 27.05 22.08
N LEU A 71 2.49 27.15 20.91
CA LEU A 71 3.79 26.53 20.62
C LEU A 71 4.94 27.55 20.65
N GLY A 72 4.66 28.85 20.52
CA GLY A 72 5.66 29.88 20.36
C GLY A 72 6.38 29.89 19.02
N MET A 73 5.84 29.14 18.04
CA MET A 73 6.37 29.00 16.68
C MET A 73 5.84 30.10 15.75
N ASP A 74 6.60 30.43 14.68
CA ASP A 74 6.12 31.29 13.58
C ASP A 74 5.28 30.43 12.64
N VAL A 75 3.93 30.44 12.82
CA VAL A 75 3.03 29.56 12.07
C VAL A 75 2.46 30.27 10.85
N LYS A 76 2.62 29.64 9.68
CA LYS A 76 2.19 30.17 8.37
C LYS A 76 1.22 29.23 7.67
N ILE A 77 0.27 29.80 6.94
CA ILE A 77 -0.61 29.05 6.05
C ILE A 77 -0.01 29.04 4.64
N TYR A 78 0.12 27.83 4.09
CA TYR A 78 0.43 27.58 2.69
C TYR A 78 -0.87 27.19 1.97
N GLU A 79 -1.47 28.15 1.27
CA GLU A 79 -2.73 27.94 0.58
C GLU A 79 -2.52 27.05 -0.64
N VAL A 80 -3.36 26.00 -0.76
CA VAL A 80 -3.38 25.07 -1.91
C VAL A 80 -4.78 24.94 -2.49
N GLY A 81 -4.88 24.68 -3.79
CA GLY A 81 -6.16 24.56 -4.49
C GLY A 81 -6.81 23.18 -4.38
N SER A 82 -6.13 22.19 -3.78
CA SER A 82 -6.68 20.84 -3.60
C SER A 82 -5.95 20.09 -2.49
N SER A 83 -6.61 19.08 -1.89
CA SER A 83 -5.96 18.15 -0.95
C SER A 83 -4.77 17.41 -1.59
N GLY A 84 -4.81 17.20 -2.90
CA GLY A 84 -3.68 16.65 -3.63
C GLY A 84 -2.45 17.55 -3.58
N LEU A 85 -2.60 18.83 -3.86
CA LEU A 85 -1.51 19.80 -3.75
C LEU A 85 -1.00 19.95 -2.30
N ALA A 86 -1.86 19.73 -1.30
CA ALA A 86 -1.43 19.67 0.09
C ALA A 86 -0.48 18.48 0.32
N MET A 87 -0.78 17.30 -0.23
CA MET A 87 0.09 16.13 -0.16
C MET A 87 1.44 16.37 -0.87
N GLU A 88 1.42 17.03 -2.03
CA GLU A 88 2.65 17.44 -2.72
C GLU A 88 3.48 18.44 -1.88
N ALA A 89 2.82 19.39 -1.22
CA ALA A 89 3.52 20.34 -0.34
C ALA A 89 4.25 19.62 0.80
N LEU A 90 3.61 18.65 1.45
CA LEU A 90 4.25 17.80 2.48
C LEU A 90 5.40 16.98 1.92
N ARG A 91 5.17 16.34 0.77
CA ARG A 91 6.16 15.49 0.10
C ARG A 91 7.45 16.25 -0.18
N PHE A 92 7.35 17.48 -0.64
CA PHE A 92 8.49 18.31 -1.03
C PHE A 92 9.01 19.23 0.11
N GLY A 93 8.48 19.09 1.32
CA GLY A 93 8.89 19.91 2.46
C GLY A 93 8.53 21.40 2.32
N ASN A 94 7.52 21.72 1.49
CA ASN A 94 6.97 23.08 1.37
C ASN A 94 5.96 23.38 2.48
N ALA A 95 5.52 22.35 3.20
CA ALA A 95 4.70 22.43 4.40
C ALA A 95 5.11 21.33 5.38
N ASP A 96 4.95 21.56 6.67
CA ASP A 96 5.24 20.62 7.74
C ASP A 96 4.04 19.70 8.03
N ILE A 97 2.84 20.27 8.01
CA ILE A 97 1.58 19.52 8.16
C ILE A 97 0.56 19.97 7.11
N ALA A 98 -0.40 19.11 6.81
CA ALA A 98 -1.55 19.43 5.97
C ALA A 98 -2.84 19.09 6.73
N MET A 99 -3.80 20.01 6.76
CA MET A 99 -5.01 19.85 7.55
C MET A 99 -6.25 19.64 6.70
N ASN A 100 -7.26 19.00 7.28
CA ASN A 100 -8.57 18.78 6.67
C ASN A 100 -8.52 17.92 5.37
N ILE A 101 -7.70 16.89 5.39
CA ILE A 101 -7.46 16.05 4.23
C ILE A 101 -8.48 14.93 4.16
N ASP A 102 -9.21 14.84 3.04
CA ASP A 102 -10.15 13.76 2.75
C ASP A 102 -9.45 12.39 2.68
N GLY A 103 -10.15 11.32 3.05
CA GLY A 103 -9.59 9.96 3.13
C GLY A 103 -8.95 9.44 1.84
N GLY A 104 -9.47 9.81 0.66
CA GLY A 104 -8.87 9.39 -0.62
C GLY A 104 -7.49 9.99 -0.86
N PRO A 105 -7.34 11.31 -0.87
CA PRO A 105 -6.03 11.98 -0.90
C PRO A 105 -5.10 11.55 0.23
N ALA A 106 -5.59 11.42 1.47
CA ALA A 106 -4.80 10.95 2.60
C ALA A 106 -4.23 9.54 2.33
N TRP A 107 -5.06 8.63 1.82
CA TRP A 107 -4.61 7.29 1.45
C TRP A 107 -3.53 7.32 0.36
N VAL A 108 -3.66 8.17 -0.66
CA VAL A 108 -2.61 8.29 -1.68
C VAL A 108 -1.35 8.93 -1.09
N GLY A 109 -1.47 9.94 -0.24
CA GLY A 109 -0.35 10.52 0.50
C GLY A 109 0.44 9.46 1.26
N TRP A 110 -0.25 8.61 2.00
CA TRP A 110 0.35 7.46 2.68
C TRP A 110 0.92 6.43 1.71
N ASN A 111 0.09 5.91 0.81
CA ASN A 111 0.41 4.76 -0.03
C ASN A 111 1.46 5.06 -1.12
N ALA A 112 1.47 6.28 -1.67
CA ALA A 112 2.34 6.67 -2.76
C ALA A 112 3.55 7.52 -2.32
N TYR A 113 3.42 8.27 -1.21
CA TYR A 113 4.44 9.25 -0.80
C TYR A 113 5.00 8.98 0.59
N GLY A 114 4.52 7.95 1.31
CA GLY A 114 4.98 7.62 2.65
C GLY A 114 4.67 8.71 3.69
N LEU A 115 3.60 9.50 3.46
CA LEU A 115 3.12 10.48 4.44
C LEU A 115 2.30 9.80 5.53
N ASP A 116 2.32 10.36 6.73
CA ASP A 116 1.68 9.80 7.89
C ASP A 116 0.52 10.66 8.42
N VAL A 117 -0.35 10.05 9.24
CA VAL A 117 -1.45 10.72 9.94
C VAL A 117 -1.01 11.11 11.33
N LEU A 118 -1.13 12.39 11.66
CA LEU A 118 -0.81 12.98 12.97
C LEU A 118 -2.03 12.99 13.91
N ALA A 119 -3.17 13.37 13.37
CA ALA A 119 -4.43 13.51 14.08
C ALA A 119 -5.60 13.43 13.09
N ALA A 120 -6.81 13.29 13.61
CA ALA A 120 -8.02 13.28 12.80
C ALA A 120 -9.18 14.02 13.50
N ASP A 121 -10.09 14.60 12.71
CA ASP A 121 -11.32 15.18 13.22
C ASP A 121 -12.27 14.09 13.75
N THR A 122 -13.18 14.45 14.61
CA THR A 122 -14.20 13.52 15.12
C THR A 122 -15.56 13.81 14.51
N LYS A 123 -16.36 12.76 14.37
CA LYS A 123 -17.79 12.88 14.07
C LYS A 123 -18.57 13.17 15.36
N SER A 124 -19.85 13.50 15.23
CA SER A 124 -20.71 13.87 16.37
C SER A 124 -20.79 12.81 17.49
N ASP A 125 -20.42 11.57 17.20
CA ASP A 125 -20.35 10.46 18.16
C ASP A 125 -18.93 10.29 18.77
N GLY A 126 -18.00 11.17 18.45
CA GLY A 126 -16.61 11.18 18.95
C GLY A 126 -15.65 10.21 18.23
N ARG A 127 -16.12 9.49 17.20
CA ARG A 127 -15.26 8.61 16.39
C ARG A 127 -14.58 9.41 15.26
N ALA A 128 -13.36 9.05 14.91
CA ALA A 128 -12.65 9.60 13.75
C ALA A 128 -12.94 8.78 12.46
N TYR A 129 -14.05 8.08 12.40
CA TYR A 129 -14.50 7.27 11.27
C TYR A 129 -16.01 7.05 11.33
N TYR A 130 -16.55 6.55 10.23
CA TYR A 130 -17.92 6.01 10.16
C TYR A 130 -17.90 4.67 9.44
N ASP A 131 -18.77 3.75 9.84
CA ASP A 131 -18.84 2.42 9.26
C ASP A 131 -19.70 2.41 7.99
N ALA A 132 -19.25 1.69 6.97
CA ALA A 132 -19.98 1.49 5.73
C ALA A 132 -20.80 0.19 5.80
N HIS A 133 -22.09 0.28 5.51
CA HIS A 133 -23.02 -0.85 5.54
C HIS A 133 -23.83 -1.00 4.26
N ALA A 134 -24.27 -2.22 4.00
CA ALA A 134 -25.44 -2.48 3.17
C ALA A 134 -26.68 -2.45 4.07
N TRP A 135 -27.67 -1.68 3.67
CA TRP A 135 -28.97 -1.60 4.30
C TRP A 135 -29.99 -2.32 3.43
N VAL A 136 -30.78 -3.19 4.04
CA VAL A 136 -31.84 -3.96 3.38
C VAL A 136 -33.14 -3.87 4.20
N LEU A 137 -34.28 -4.15 3.60
CA LEU A 137 -35.52 -4.18 4.35
C LEU A 137 -35.69 -5.49 5.13
N ALA A 138 -36.28 -5.41 6.31
CA ALA A 138 -36.43 -6.51 7.26
C ALA A 138 -37.18 -7.73 6.70
N ASP A 139 -38.06 -7.54 5.73
CA ASP A 139 -38.86 -8.60 5.06
C ASP A 139 -38.10 -9.22 3.86
N SER A 140 -36.88 -8.77 3.55
CA SER A 140 -36.09 -9.30 2.44
C SER A 140 -35.46 -10.67 2.75
N GLU A 141 -35.18 -11.44 1.69
CA GLU A 141 -34.39 -12.68 1.82
C GLU A 141 -32.97 -12.46 2.34
N ILE A 142 -32.38 -11.29 2.01
CA ILE A 142 -31.05 -10.91 2.46
C ILE A 142 -31.04 -10.66 3.97
N ALA A 143 -32.04 -9.91 4.49
CA ALA A 143 -32.22 -9.73 5.93
C ALA A 143 -32.47 -11.06 6.65
N THR A 144 -33.29 -11.94 6.06
CA THR A 144 -33.54 -13.27 6.61
C THR A 144 -32.26 -14.08 6.73
N ALA A 145 -31.42 -14.13 5.69
CA ALA A 145 -30.14 -14.82 5.70
C ALA A 145 -29.15 -14.25 6.72
N HIS A 146 -29.21 -12.94 6.97
CA HIS A 146 -28.36 -12.30 7.98
C HIS A 146 -28.83 -12.60 9.42
N LEU A 147 -30.14 -12.73 9.65
CA LEU A 147 -30.72 -12.80 10.98
C LEU A 147 -31.05 -14.24 11.42
N ASP A 148 -30.93 -15.25 10.54
CA ASP A 148 -31.29 -16.65 10.83
C ASP A 148 -30.32 -17.34 11.79
N GLY A 149 -29.13 -16.78 12.02
CA GLY A 149 -28.09 -17.33 12.88
C GLY A 149 -27.42 -18.58 12.32
N ASP A 150 -27.54 -18.81 11.01
CA ASP A 150 -26.89 -19.91 10.30
C ASP A 150 -25.65 -19.40 9.55
N ASP A 151 -24.46 -19.69 10.07
CA ASP A 151 -23.18 -19.27 9.45
C ASP A 151 -22.97 -19.84 8.04
N SER A 152 -23.81 -20.79 7.59
CA SER A 152 -23.74 -21.31 6.22
C SER A 152 -24.53 -20.46 5.21
N THR A 153 -25.35 -19.54 5.67
CA THR A 153 -26.06 -18.56 4.83
C THR A 153 -25.29 -17.24 4.81
N ASP A 154 -24.86 -16.84 3.63
CA ASP A 154 -24.08 -15.62 3.46
C ASP A 154 -24.93 -14.51 2.80
N PRO A 155 -25.32 -13.45 3.55
CA PRO A 155 -26.14 -12.39 3.02
C PRO A 155 -25.46 -11.61 1.88
N PHE A 156 -24.14 -11.54 1.83
CA PHE A 156 -23.43 -10.87 0.75
C PHE A 156 -23.48 -11.65 -0.56
N ALA A 157 -23.52 -12.98 -0.51
CA ALA A 157 -23.70 -13.81 -1.70
C ALA A 157 -25.06 -13.61 -2.37
N LEU A 158 -26.08 -13.13 -1.63
CA LEU A 158 -27.42 -12.84 -2.14
C LEU A 158 -27.53 -11.47 -2.82
N LEU A 159 -26.49 -10.65 -2.82
CA LEU A 159 -26.50 -9.33 -3.47
C LEU A 159 -26.41 -9.40 -5.00
N ALA A 160 -25.91 -10.50 -5.56
CA ALA A 160 -25.79 -10.68 -6.99
C ALA A 160 -27.16 -10.58 -7.69
N GLY A 161 -27.25 -9.76 -8.73
CA GLY A 161 -28.48 -9.55 -9.49
C GLY A 161 -29.57 -8.74 -8.75
N LYS A 162 -29.27 -8.17 -7.59
CA LYS A 162 -30.18 -7.25 -6.87
C LYS A 162 -30.06 -5.84 -7.43
N THR A 163 -31.10 -5.06 -7.27
CA THR A 163 -31.09 -3.63 -7.61
C THR A 163 -30.45 -2.85 -6.46
N SER A 164 -29.33 -2.19 -6.71
CA SER A 164 -28.59 -1.44 -5.69
C SER A 164 -28.87 0.07 -5.73
N CYS A 165 -28.71 0.71 -4.58
CA CYS A 165 -28.78 2.15 -4.40
C CYS A 165 -27.48 2.67 -3.81
N HIS A 166 -26.76 3.50 -4.55
CA HIS A 166 -25.48 4.08 -4.16
C HIS A 166 -25.62 5.58 -3.87
N THR A 167 -24.84 6.12 -2.96
CA THR A 167 -24.89 7.54 -2.59
C THR A 167 -24.33 8.48 -3.67
N GLY A 168 -23.57 7.95 -4.61
CA GLY A 168 -22.97 8.69 -5.72
C GLY A 168 -21.64 8.10 -6.17
N TRP A 169 -21.15 8.59 -7.32
CA TRP A 169 -19.91 8.10 -7.93
C TRP A 169 -18.70 8.33 -7.01
N LEU A 170 -17.93 7.27 -6.75
CA LEU A 170 -16.73 7.24 -5.93
C LEU A 170 -16.92 7.75 -4.48
N LYS A 171 -18.15 7.74 -3.95
CA LYS A 171 -18.41 8.06 -2.54
C LYS A 171 -17.98 6.90 -1.65
N SER A 172 -17.29 7.20 -0.52
CA SER A 172 -16.65 6.21 0.35
C SER A 172 -17.61 5.13 0.84
N ALA A 173 -18.56 5.44 1.75
CA ALA A 173 -19.46 4.43 2.31
C ALA A 173 -20.54 3.94 1.33
N GLY A 174 -20.89 4.74 0.33
CA GLY A 174 -21.94 4.39 -0.63
C GLY A 174 -21.46 3.62 -1.85
N MET A 175 -20.14 3.51 -2.05
CA MET A 175 -19.61 2.82 -3.22
C MET A 175 -18.22 2.21 -2.98
N LEU A 176 -17.19 3.00 -2.62
CA LEU A 176 -15.81 2.52 -2.59
C LEU A 176 -15.62 1.40 -1.56
N MET A 177 -16.09 1.59 -0.34
CA MET A 177 -15.98 0.57 0.72
C MET A 177 -16.77 -0.70 0.37
N PRO A 178 -18.06 -0.62 0.00
CA PRO A 178 -18.83 -1.81 -0.40
C PRO A 178 -18.20 -2.56 -1.57
N MET A 179 -17.85 -1.85 -2.64
CA MET A 179 -17.30 -2.50 -3.82
C MET A 179 -15.90 -3.06 -3.57
N GLY A 180 -15.04 -2.31 -2.85
CA GLY A 180 -13.72 -2.78 -2.48
C GLY A 180 -13.76 -4.04 -1.62
N TYR A 181 -14.70 -4.12 -0.69
CA TYR A 181 -14.94 -5.32 0.10
C TYR A 181 -15.45 -6.49 -0.75
N LEU A 182 -16.48 -6.26 -1.57
CA LEU A 182 -17.10 -7.32 -2.38
C LEU A 182 -16.14 -7.87 -3.43
N ILE A 183 -15.32 -7.01 -4.05
CA ILE A 183 -14.27 -7.43 -5.00
C ILE A 183 -13.15 -8.17 -4.25
N GLY A 184 -12.64 -7.61 -3.17
CA GLY A 184 -11.53 -8.19 -2.41
C GLY A 184 -11.84 -9.55 -1.76
N ASN A 185 -13.12 -9.82 -1.46
CA ASN A 185 -13.57 -11.11 -0.93
C ASN A 185 -14.14 -12.05 -2.01
N GLY A 186 -14.00 -11.70 -3.29
CA GLY A 186 -14.36 -12.57 -4.41
C GLY A 186 -15.87 -12.70 -4.69
N TYR A 187 -16.73 -11.85 -4.10
CA TYR A 187 -18.15 -11.82 -4.45
C TYR A 187 -18.37 -11.22 -5.82
N VAL A 188 -17.55 -10.28 -6.22
CA VAL A 188 -17.64 -9.53 -7.48
C VAL A 188 -16.36 -9.72 -8.29
N ASN A 189 -16.49 -10.14 -9.54
CA ASN A 189 -15.40 -10.18 -10.48
C ASN A 189 -15.34 -8.89 -11.28
N VAL A 190 -14.17 -8.27 -11.33
CA VAL A 190 -13.96 -7.03 -12.11
C VAL A 190 -14.14 -7.30 -13.61
N GLN A 191 -14.91 -6.43 -14.28
CA GLN A 191 -15.25 -6.54 -15.69
C GLN A 191 -14.56 -5.44 -16.50
N GLY A 192 -13.30 -5.62 -16.85
CA GLY A 192 -12.53 -4.67 -17.69
C GLY A 192 -11.14 -4.39 -17.17
N ASP A 193 -10.59 -3.24 -17.53
CA ASP A 193 -9.23 -2.82 -17.22
C ASP A 193 -9.14 -2.32 -15.76
N MET A 194 -8.25 -2.96 -14.99
CA MET A 194 -7.98 -2.58 -13.59
C MET A 194 -7.34 -1.19 -13.44
N SER A 195 -6.81 -0.61 -14.50
CA SER A 195 -6.24 0.75 -14.47
C SER A 195 -7.27 1.87 -14.70
N ASP A 196 -8.48 1.53 -15.13
CA ASP A 196 -9.54 2.48 -15.48
C ASP A 196 -10.68 2.47 -14.47
N THR A 197 -10.98 3.63 -13.87
CA THR A 197 -12.11 3.79 -12.92
C THR A 197 -13.48 3.52 -13.54
N GLU A 198 -13.65 3.71 -14.85
CA GLU A 198 -14.92 3.40 -15.52
C GLU A 198 -15.20 1.88 -15.55
N THR A 199 -14.17 1.06 -15.40
CA THR A 199 -14.31 -0.40 -15.19
C THR A 199 -15.14 -0.72 -13.94
N LEU A 200 -15.05 0.09 -12.88
CA LEU A 200 -15.91 -0.07 -11.70
C LEU A 200 -17.40 0.09 -12.05
N ARG A 201 -17.74 1.03 -12.91
CA ARG A 201 -19.12 1.24 -13.38
C ARG A 201 -19.65 0.03 -14.17
N VAL A 202 -18.82 -0.51 -15.07
CA VAL A 202 -19.14 -1.73 -15.81
C VAL A 202 -19.31 -2.92 -14.87
N THR A 203 -18.41 -3.06 -13.91
CA THR A 203 -18.45 -4.12 -12.89
C THR A 203 -19.70 -4.06 -12.03
N ILE A 204 -20.10 -2.88 -11.57
CA ILE A 204 -21.32 -2.68 -10.78
C ILE A 204 -22.55 -3.07 -11.62
N ASN A 205 -22.60 -2.63 -12.88
CA ASN A 205 -23.73 -2.90 -13.78
C ASN A 205 -23.84 -4.37 -14.20
N ASP A 206 -22.72 -5.11 -14.21
CA ASP A 206 -22.70 -6.55 -14.45
C ASP A 206 -23.17 -7.36 -13.23
N TYR A 207 -22.77 -6.92 -12.04
CA TYR A 207 -23.09 -7.62 -10.79
C TYR A 207 -24.48 -7.31 -10.24
N PHE A 208 -24.93 -6.06 -10.27
CA PHE A 208 -26.23 -5.61 -9.83
C PHE A 208 -27.20 -5.45 -11.00
N ASP A 209 -28.48 -5.77 -10.78
CA ASP A 209 -29.50 -5.58 -11.82
C ASP A 209 -29.88 -4.11 -11.98
N GLY A 210 -29.28 -3.44 -12.95
CA GLY A 210 -29.69 -2.09 -13.38
C GLY A 210 -30.72 -2.06 -14.49
N SER A 211 -31.16 -3.22 -15.01
CA SER A 211 -32.00 -3.31 -16.21
C SER A 211 -33.41 -2.82 -16.00
N THR A 212 -33.92 -2.83 -14.77
CA THR A 212 -35.27 -2.37 -14.43
C THR A 212 -35.37 -0.86 -14.31
N GLY A 213 -34.26 -0.13 -14.19
CA GLY A 213 -34.22 1.30 -13.95
C GLY A 213 -34.81 1.74 -12.61
N ALA A 214 -35.08 0.79 -11.72
CA ALA A 214 -35.76 1.05 -10.45
C ALA A 214 -34.76 1.63 -9.42
N GLY A 215 -33.64 0.98 -9.21
CA GLY A 215 -32.54 1.52 -8.40
C GLY A 215 -31.57 2.41 -9.20
N ASN A 216 -30.40 2.64 -8.67
CA ASN A 216 -29.38 3.45 -9.34
C ASN A 216 -28.09 2.66 -9.69
N ALA A 217 -28.13 1.33 -9.72
CA ALA A 217 -26.99 0.49 -10.05
C ALA A 217 -26.38 0.80 -11.42
N ALA A 218 -27.25 0.94 -12.45
CA ALA A 218 -26.81 1.26 -13.80
C ALA A 218 -26.53 2.76 -14.02
N SER A 219 -27.09 3.61 -13.17
CA SER A 219 -27.04 5.07 -13.32
C SER A 219 -26.75 5.72 -11.96
N ILE A 220 -25.55 5.49 -11.47
CA ILE A 220 -25.07 6.02 -10.18
C ILE A 220 -25.22 7.55 -10.20
N PRO A 221 -25.92 8.15 -9.22
CA PRO A 221 -26.32 9.54 -9.29
C PRO A 221 -25.15 10.50 -9.16
N GLU A 222 -25.20 11.55 -9.94
CA GLU A 222 -24.38 12.74 -9.70
C GLU A 222 -24.89 13.50 -8.47
N SER A 223 -24.03 14.35 -7.89
CA SER A 223 -24.41 15.16 -6.73
C SER A 223 -25.64 16.01 -7.02
N GLY A 224 -26.63 15.95 -6.14
CA GLY A 224 -27.91 16.68 -6.29
C GLY A 224 -28.94 16.03 -7.23
N ALA A 225 -28.63 14.88 -7.84
CA ALA A 225 -29.59 14.10 -8.63
C ALA A 225 -30.50 13.28 -7.70
N LEU A 226 -31.59 12.75 -8.26
CA LEU A 226 -32.51 11.84 -7.54
C LEU A 226 -31.72 10.66 -6.98
N TYR A 227 -31.97 10.33 -5.71
CA TYR A 227 -31.28 9.27 -4.96
C TYR A 227 -29.79 9.49 -4.71
N SER A 228 -29.29 10.73 -4.89
CA SER A 228 -27.92 11.08 -4.48
C SER A 228 -27.84 11.35 -2.97
N GLY A 229 -26.67 11.15 -2.40
CA GLY A 229 -26.45 11.33 -0.96
C GLY A 229 -26.89 10.12 -0.12
N TYR A 230 -26.70 10.23 1.18
CA TYR A 230 -27.10 9.18 2.12
C TYR A 230 -28.61 9.04 2.23
N ASP A 231 -29.30 10.17 2.30
CA ASP A 231 -30.75 10.28 2.26
C ASP A 231 -31.33 9.68 0.98
N GLY A 232 -30.80 10.07 -0.18
CA GLY A 232 -31.27 9.57 -1.47
C GLY A 232 -31.08 8.07 -1.65
N ALA A 233 -29.97 7.50 -1.21
CA ALA A 233 -29.77 6.04 -1.26
C ALA A 233 -30.76 5.29 -0.36
N LEU A 234 -31.05 5.83 0.84
CA LEU A 234 -32.04 5.24 1.73
C LEU A 234 -33.47 5.45 1.21
N GLU A 235 -33.80 6.61 0.60
CA GLU A 235 -35.07 6.85 -0.08
C GLU A 235 -35.32 5.85 -1.22
N CYS A 236 -34.30 5.56 -2.02
CA CYS A 236 -34.33 4.57 -3.09
C CYS A 236 -34.74 3.19 -2.56
N LEU A 237 -34.17 2.75 -1.43
CA LEU A 237 -34.52 1.50 -0.75
C LEU A 237 -35.94 1.56 -0.19
N SER A 238 -36.28 2.60 0.58
CA SER A 238 -37.58 2.74 1.28
C SER A 238 -38.74 2.84 0.32
N SER A 239 -38.53 3.43 -0.86
CA SER A 239 -39.54 3.57 -1.90
C SER A 239 -39.69 2.32 -2.79
N GLY A 240 -38.94 1.23 -2.50
CA GLY A 240 -38.94 -0.03 -3.25
C GLY A 240 -38.35 0.07 -4.64
N HIS A 241 -37.45 1.04 -4.86
CA HIS A 241 -36.70 1.21 -6.11
C HIS A 241 -35.34 0.46 -6.10
N GLY A 242 -34.94 -0.05 -4.94
CA GLY A 242 -33.77 -0.91 -4.79
C GLY A 242 -33.98 -1.98 -3.73
N ASP A 243 -33.23 -3.06 -3.81
CA ASP A 243 -33.21 -4.17 -2.85
C ASP A 243 -32.19 -3.95 -1.74
N VAL A 244 -31.16 -3.14 -2.02
CA VAL A 244 -30.06 -2.83 -1.10
C VAL A 244 -29.59 -1.39 -1.28
N ALA A 245 -29.34 -0.68 -0.16
CA ALA A 245 -28.74 0.65 -0.16
C ALA A 245 -27.39 0.61 0.56
N PHE A 246 -26.38 1.24 -0.04
CA PHE A 246 -25.04 1.38 0.55
C PHE A 246 -24.90 2.76 1.18
N ALA A 247 -24.73 2.79 2.49
CA ALA A 247 -24.65 4.04 3.24
C ALA A 247 -23.87 3.85 4.56
N LYS A 248 -23.65 4.96 5.28
CA LYS A 248 -22.99 4.92 6.60
C LYS A 248 -23.96 4.36 7.67
N ASP A 249 -23.35 3.88 8.77
CA ASP A 249 -24.04 3.27 9.91
C ASP A 249 -25.14 4.14 10.54
N SER A 250 -24.98 5.45 10.57
CA SER A 250 -25.95 6.37 11.17
C SER A 250 -27.10 6.77 10.25
N THR A 251 -27.11 6.35 8.96
CA THR A 251 -28.03 6.90 7.95
C THR A 251 -29.52 6.75 8.30
N PRO A 252 -30.07 5.57 8.64
CA PRO A 252 -31.48 5.49 9.01
C PRO A 252 -31.83 6.33 10.24
N ASN A 253 -30.95 6.34 11.25
CA ASN A 253 -31.18 7.12 12.45
C ASN A 253 -31.16 8.63 12.18
N SER A 254 -30.31 9.10 11.25
CA SER A 254 -30.20 10.54 10.94
C SER A 254 -31.43 11.12 10.26
N TYR A 255 -32.17 10.31 9.50
CA TYR A 255 -33.29 10.79 8.68
C TYR A 255 -34.65 10.30 9.15
N CYS A 256 -34.72 9.11 9.78
CA CYS A 256 -35.97 8.39 10.05
C CYS A 256 -36.26 8.11 11.55
N ALA A 257 -35.34 8.49 12.47
CA ALA A 257 -35.51 8.20 13.89
C ALA A 257 -35.57 9.46 14.76
N ASN A 258 -36.06 10.57 14.26
CA ASN A 258 -36.21 11.79 15.04
C ASN A 258 -37.28 11.61 16.15
N ASP A 259 -37.05 12.16 17.34
CA ASP A 259 -37.99 12.15 18.46
C ASP A 259 -39.37 12.77 18.08
N ASP A 260 -39.32 13.83 17.27
CA ASP A 260 -40.49 14.36 16.59
C ASP A 260 -40.61 13.71 15.20
N THR A 261 -41.41 12.67 15.09
CA THR A 261 -41.62 11.94 13.84
C THR A 261 -42.16 12.80 12.69
N SER A 262 -42.64 14.00 12.97
CA SER A 262 -43.10 14.96 11.94
C SER A 262 -41.89 15.62 11.21
N THR A 263 -40.69 15.46 11.73
CA THR A 263 -39.46 15.93 11.10
C THR A 263 -38.71 14.83 10.34
N ASN A 264 -39.20 13.59 10.39
CA ASN A 264 -38.68 12.53 9.53
C ASN A 264 -39.01 12.83 8.06
N GLU A 265 -38.17 12.35 7.18
CA GLU A 265 -38.42 12.44 5.73
C GLU A 265 -39.68 11.64 5.36
N ALA A 266 -40.44 12.12 4.37
CA ALA A 266 -41.75 11.55 4.01
C ALA A 266 -41.65 10.12 3.47
N TRP A 267 -40.52 9.69 2.98
CA TRP A 267 -40.25 8.36 2.46
C TRP A 267 -39.77 7.36 3.54
N CYS A 268 -39.58 7.81 4.77
CA CYS A 268 -39.13 6.96 5.86
C CYS A 268 -40.11 5.84 6.21
N LEU A 269 -39.60 4.64 6.41
CA LEU A 269 -40.27 3.53 7.05
C LEU A 269 -40.03 3.57 8.56
N ASP A 270 -40.63 2.67 9.32
CA ASP A 270 -40.29 2.46 10.72
C ASP A 270 -38.79 2.04 10.81
N ILE A 271 -38.11 2.55 11.80
CA ILE A 271 -36.67 2.28 11.95
C ILE A 271 -36.34 0.78 12.03
N SER A 272 -37.26 -0.02 12.56
CA SER A 272 -37.16 -1.47 12.64
C SER A 272 -37.24 -2.21 11.30
N GLU A 273 -37.69 -1.52 10.25
CA GLU A 273 -37.71 -2.07 8.89
C GLU A 273 -36.32 -2.03 8.20
N TYR A 274 -35.37 -1.31 8.75
CA TYR A 274 -34.05 -1.23 8.19
C TYR A 274 -33.09 -2.18 8.92
N VAL A 275 -32.48 -3.11 8.19
CA VAL A 275 -31.51 -4.06 8.70
C VAL A 275 -30.13 -3.75 8.10
N ALA A 276 -29.16 -3.47 8.96
CA ALA A 276 -27.77 -3.32 8.57
C ALA A 276 -27.12 -4.70 8.42
N LEU A 277 -26.53 -5.00 7.27
CA LEU A 277 -25.65 -6.16 7.13
C LEU A 277 -24.31 -5.89 7.85
N PRO A 278 -23.45 -6.90 8.05
CA PRO A 278 -22.12 -6.68 8.60
C PRO A 278 -21.39 -5.56 7.86
N LYS A 279 -20.59 -4.78 8.59
CA LYS A 279 -19.89 -3.64 7.99
C LYS A 279 -18.86 -4.09 6.96
N PHE A 280 -18.70 -3.30 5.91
CA PHE A 280 -17.64 -3.47 4.91
C PHE A 280 -16.29 -2.98 5.39
N GLY A 281 -16.26 -2.14 6.40
CA GLY A 281 -15.12 -1.48 6.96
C GLY A 281 -15.45 -0.07 7.40
N SER A 282 -14.43 0.65 7.86
CA SER A 282 -14.57 2.01 8.38
C SER A 282 -13.95 3.00 7.39
N SER A 283 -14.69 4.04 7.03
CA SER A 283 -14.21 5.17 6.25
C SER A 283 -13.65 6.23 7.18
N PRO A 284 -12.44 6.75 6.94
CA PRO A 284 -11.82 7.74 7.81
C PRO A 284 -12.57 9.08 7.78
N SER A 285 -12.45 9.85 8.83
CA SER A 285 -12.75 11.28 8.85
C SER A 285 -11.59 12.07 8.23
N HIS A 286 -11.65 13.41 8.26
CA HIS A 286 -10.54 14.21 7.74
C HIS A 286 -9.31 14.11 8.64
N SER A 287 -8.16 13.94 8.01
CA SER A 287 -6.88 13.79 8.70
C SER A 287 -6.07 15.08 8.70
N VAL A 288 -5.16 15.16 9.68
CA VAL A 288 -3.96 15.99 9.61
C VAL A 288 -2.82 15.08 9.19
N MET A 289 -2.21 15.38 8.04
CA MET A 289 -1.12 14.61 7.47
C MET A 289 0.22 15.31 7.70
N PHE A 290 1.30 14.56 7.75
CA PHE A 290 2.67 15.07 7.84
C PHE A 290 3.65 14.15 7.12
N ASN A 291 4.90 14.60 7.00
CA ASN A 291 5.99 13.81 6.45
C ASN A 291 6.99 13.50 7.58
N ASP A 292 7.02 12.26 8.05
CA ASP A 292 7.89 11.77 9.11
C ASP A 292 9.39 11.94 8.78
N ALA A 293 9.75 11.93 7.49
CA ALA A 293 11.13 12.17 7.06
C ALA A 293 11.57 13.65 7.18
N VAL A 294 10.63 14.58 7.36
CA VAL A 294 10.88 16.03 7.38
C VAL A 294 10.58 16.65 8.74
N LEU A 295 9.47 16.25 9.35
CA LEU A 295 9.04 16.78 10.64
C LEU A 295 9.79 16.07 11.78
N ASP A 296 10.42 16.83 12.65
CA ASP A 296 11.14 16.34 13.83
C ASP A 296 10.17 15.74 14.86
N ASP A 297 10.51 14.59 15.46
CA ASP A 297 9.68 13.85 16.43
C ASP A 297 9.18 14.72 17.59
N ASP A 298 10.03 15.64 18.13
CA ASP A 298 9.67 16.53 19.23
C ASP A 298 8.63 17.57 18.77
N LYS A 299 8.74 18.07 17.52
CA LYS A 299 7.75 18.97 16.92
C LYS A 299 6.45 18.26 16.62
N GLU A 300 6.51 17.02 16.07
CA GLU A 300 5.34 16.17 15.83
C GLU A 300 4.48 16.07 17.11
N ILE A 301 5.09 15.65 18.22
CA ILE A 301 4.41 15.49 19.50
C ILE A 301 3.78 16.81 19.97
N LEU A 302 4.51 17.91 19.88
CA LEU A 302 4.03 19.22 20.32
C LEU A 302 2.83 19.71 19.49
N ILE A 303 2.89 19.58 18.17
CA ILE A 303 1.81 19.98 17.25
C ILE A 303 0.57 19.11 17.49
N ARG A 304 0.74 17.78 17.53
CA ARG A 304 -0.35 16.84 17.81
C ARG A 304 -1.06 17.16 19.12
N ASP A 305 -0.29 17.33 20.20
CA ASP A 305 -0.84 17.59 21.52
C ASP A 305 -1.57 18.95 21.58
N ALA A 306 -1.05 19.97 20.87
CA ALA A 306 -1.72 21.27 20.76
C ALA A 306 -3.05 21.17 20.00
N LEU A 307 -3.10 20.44 18.88
CA LEU A 307 -4.33 20.21 18.10
C LEU A 307 -5.38 19.44 18.91
N VAL A 308 -4.97 18.38 19.60
CA VAL A 308 -5.88 17.57 20.44
C VAL A 308 -6.41 18.38 21.64
N ALA A 309 -5.61 19.30 22.19
CA ALA A 309 -6.01 20.16 23.32
C ALA A 309 -6.94 21.32 22.92
N MET A 310 -7.15 21.59 21.63
CA MET A 310 -8.05 22.68 21.18
C MET A 310 -9.47 22.55 21.77
N LYS A 311 -9.99 21.35 21.86
CA LYS A 311 -11.31 21.07 22.43
C LYS A 311 -11.47 21.41 23.92
N ASP A 312 -10.38 21.56 24.67
CA ASP A 312 -10.36 21.73 26.14
C ASP A 312 -10.53 23.19 26.57
N ASN A 313 -10.66 24.13 25.62
CA ASN A 313 -10.90 25.54 25.89
C ASN A 313 -11.86 26.16 24.86
N ASP A 314 -12.58 27.20 25.26
CA ASP A 314 -13.64 27.83 24.46
C ASP A 314 -13.10 28.44 23.17
N GLU A 315 -11.90 28.96 23.13
CA GLU A 315 -11.25 29.53 21.94
C GLU A 315 -10.92 28.45 20.92
N GLY A 316 -10.18 27.42 21.36
CA GLY A 316 -9.83 26.30 20.50
C GLY A 316 -11.04 25.56 19.95
N LEU A 317 -12.07 25.34 20.80
CA LEU A 317 -13.32 24.71 20.37
C LEU A 317 -14.06 25.58 19.35
N GLY A 318 -14.06 26.91 19.53
CA GLY A 318 -14.62 27.84 18.54
C GLY A 318 -13.93 27.71 17.19
N ILE A 319 -12.60 27.68 17.18
CA ILE A 319 -11.79 27.53 15.96
C ILE A 319 -12.06 26.18 15.27
N LEU A 320 -12.13 25.07 16.06
CA LEU A 320 -12.45 23.74 15.50
C LEU A 320 -13.81 23.75 14.79
N ASN A 321 -14.83 24.35 15.40
CA ASN A 321 -16.16 24.45 14.82
C ASN A 321 -16.20 25.38 13.60
N ASP A 322 -15.59 26.55 13.70
CA ASP A 322 -15.68 27.60 12.67
C ASP A 322 -14.79 27.29 11.44
N VAL A 323 -13.65 26.61 11.64
CA VAL A 323 -12.67 26.36 10.57
C VAL A 323 -12.73 24.92 10.04
N LEU A 324 -12.89 23.93 10.91
CA LEU A 324 -12.85 22.51 10.52
C LEU A 324 -14.22 21.82 10.58
N GLY A 325 -15.25 22.48 11.11
CA GLY A 325 -16.60 21.90 11.24
C GLY A 325 -16.62 20.67 12.16
N THR A 326 -15.77 20.63 13.18
CA THR A 326 -15.66 19.51 14.12
C THR A 326 -15.65 20.00 15.56
N ASP A 327 -16.10 19.14 16.49
CA ASP A 327 -16.06 19.43 17.94
C ASP A 327 -14.73 19.01 18.58
N ALA A 328 -13.94 18.17 17.94
CA ALA A 328 -12.68 17.71 18.49
C ALA A 328 -11.75 17.12 17.43
N MET A 329 -10.46 17.15 17.74
CA MET A 329 -9.44 16.30 17.09
C MET A 329 -8.93 15.26 18.08
N ILE A 330 -8.55 14.10 17.57
CA ILE A 330 -7.92 13.03 18.35
C ILE A 330 -6.59 12.64 17.71
N ALA A 331 -5.63 12.27 18.53
CA ALA A 331 -4.42 11.63 18.08
C ALA A 331 -4.76 10.26 17.50
N THR A 332 -4.20 9.95 16.35
CA THR A 332 -4.34 8.64 15.70
C THR A 332 -3.10 8.38 14.86
N ASP A 333 -2.92 7.15 14.44
CA ASP A 333 -1.86 6.74 13.52
C ASP A 333 -2.42 6.34 12.16
N THR A 334 -1.54 6.27 11.19
CA THR A 334 -1.87 6.02 9.79
C THR A 334 -2.58 4.68 9.59
N GLU A 335 -2.08 3.60 10.20
CA GLU A 335 -2.67 2.27 10.06
C GLU A 335 -4.05 2.20 10.69
N THR A 336 -4.21 2.73 11.90
CA THR A 336 -5.51 2.79 12.60
C THR A 336 -6.52 3.61 11.82
N HIS A 337 -6.10 4.74 11.23
CA HIS A 337 -7.01 5.67 10.56
C HIS A 337 -7.32 5.30 9.12
N LEU A 338 -6.33 4.84 8.35
CA LEU A 338 -6.44 4.59 6.90
C LEU A 338 -6.40 3.11 6.51
N GLY A 339 -5.94 2.20 7.39
CA GLY A 339 -5.62 0.81 7.01
C GLY A 339 -6.79 0.05 6.39
N THR A 340 -7.96 0.00 7.06
CA THR A 340 -9.14 -0.71 6.52
C THR A 340 -9.71 -0.04 5.28
N TYR A 341 -9.66 1.29 5.21
CA TYR A 341 -10.07 2.06 4.05
C TYR A 341 -9.14 1.80 2.86
N GLY A 342 -7.85 1.85 3.09
CA GLY A 342 -6.83 1.56 2.09
C GLY A 342 -6.95 0.15 1.53
N ALA A 343 -7.16 -0.85 2.39
CA ALA A 343 -7.38 -2.23 1.97
C ALA A 343 -8.58 -2.39 1.01
N ALA A 344 -9.67 -1.65 1.25
CA ALA A 344 -10.81 -1.64 0.35
C ALA A 344 -10.48 -0.92 -0.98
N LEU A 345 -9.83 0.26 -0.91
CA LEU A 345 -9.51 1.04 -2.09
C LEU A 345 -8.58 0.32 -3.07
N MET A 346 -7.67 -0.51 -2.58
CA MET A 346 -6.75 -1.28 -3.43
C MET A 346 -7.46 -2.25 -4.39
N ASN A 347 -8.66 -2.68 -4.05
CA ASN A 347 -9.48 -3.56 -4.89
C ASN A 347 -10.31 -2.79 -5.93
N ILE A 348 -10.31 -1.45 -5.89
CA ILE A 348 -11.13 -0.62 -6.80
C ILE A 348 -10.35 -0.31 -8.08
N PRO A 349 -10.85 -0.68 -9.26
CA PRO A 349 -10.21 -0.37 -10.53
C PRO A 349 -9.91 1.13 -10.69
N GLY A 350 -8.69 1.46 -11.09
CA GLY A 350 -8.24 2.80 -11.43
C GLY A 350 -8.25 3.84 -10.31
N ILE A 351 -8.56 3.45 -9.07
CA ILE A 351 -8.74 4.44 -7.97
C ILE A 351 -7.42 5.13 -7.62
N SER A 352 -6.30 4.43 -7.64
CA SER A 352 -4.98 5.01 -7.40
C SER A 352 -4.65 6.08 -8.44
N SER A 353 -4.89 5.80 -9.72
CA SER A 353 -4.72 6.77 -10.81
C SER A 353 -5.69 7.95 -10.68
N LYS A 354 -6.93 7.67 -10.26
CA LYS A 354 -7.96 8.71 -10.07
C LYS A 354 -7.56 9.72 -9.01
N TYR A 355 -7.13 9.26 -7.85
CA TYR A 355 -6.66 10.15 -6.79
C TYR A 355 -5.27 10.70 -7.10
N GLY A 356 -4.35 9.92 -7.67
CA GLY A 356 -3.04 10.38 -8.10
C GLY A 356 -3.10 11.46 -9.18
N ASN A 357 -4.03 11.35 -10.14
CA ASN A 357 -4.26 12.38 -11.16
C ASN A 357 -4.91 13.67 -10.60
N ALA A 358 -5.52 13.61 -9.41
CA ALA A 358 -5.98 14.83 -8.73
C ALA A 358 -4.84 15.66 -8.14
N PHE A 359 -3.63 15.10 -8.06
CA PHE A 359 -2.40 15.82 -7.71
C PHE A 359 -1.78 16.51 -8.92
N ALA A 360 -2.02 16.00 -10.13
CA ALA A 360 -1.70 16.68 -11.36
C ALA A 360 -2.86 17.61 -11.70
N ASP A 361 -2.75 18.87 -11.30
CA ASP A 361 -3.70 19.91 -11.75
C ASP A 361 -3.81 19.85 -13.28
N GLY A 362 -5.05 19.74 -13.79
CA GLY A 362 -5.37 19.52 -15.19
C GLY A 362 -4.97 20.64 -16.17
N THR A 363 -3.95 21.42 -15.86
CA THR A 363 -3.42 22.48 -16.72
C THR A 363 -2.04 22.20 -17.29
N GLU A 364 -1.32 21.19 -16.81
CA GLU A 364 -0.13 20.71 -17.49
C GLU A 364 -0.38 19.30 -18.04
N THR A 365 -0.50 19.19 -19.35
CA THR A 365 -0.21 17.95 -20.06
C THR A 365 1.26 17.65 -19.78
N GLY A 366 1.56 17.01 -18.67
CA GLY A 366 2.91 16.67 -18.26
C GLY A 366 3.56 15.80 -19.31
N ALA A 367 4.50 16.37 -20.05
CA ALA A 367 5.33 15.57 -20.93
C ALA A 367 6.13 14.61 -20.05
N ILE A 368 6.02 13.30 -20.30
CA ILE A 368 6.90 12.32 -19.68
C ILE A 368 8.37 12.66 -19.99
N LYS A 369 9.28 12.27 -19.12
CA LYS A 369 10.72 12.48 -19.35
C LYS A 369 11.11 11.97 -20.74
N SER A 370 11.85 12.79 -21.47
CA SER A 370 12.34 12.41 -22.81
C SER A 370 13.39 11.30 -22.79
N THR A 371 13.96 11.03 -21.62
CA THR A 371 14.94 9.97 -21.40
C THR A 371 14.67 9.33 -20.04
N ILE A 372 14.55 8.01 -20.00
CA ILE A 372 14.39 7.19 -18.81
C ILE A 372 15.63 6.30 -18.65
N ASN A 373 16.18 6.26 -17.44
CA ASN A 373 17.33 5.42 -17.11
C ASN A 373 16.88 4.29 -16.17
N ILE A 374 17.18 3.05 -16.53
CA ILE A 374 16.86 1.86 -15.74
C ILE A 374 18.15 1.37 -15.08
N ALA A 375 18.24 1.40 -13.76
CA ALA A 375 19.33 0.75 -13.05
C ALA A 375 19.11 -0.76 -13.00
N TYR A 376 20.09 -1.50 -13.48
CA TYR A 376 20.04 -2.95 -13.54
C TYR A 376 21.40 -3.57 -13.18
N TYR A 377 21.38 -4.54 -12.28
CA TYR A 377 22.58 -5.31 -11.92
C TYR A 377 22.76 -6.45 -12.91
N LEU A 378 23.76 -6.32 -13.76
CA LEU A 378 24.15 -7.35 -14.70
C LEU A 378 25.20 -8.24 -14.01
N ALA A 379 24.80 -9.39 -13.50
CA ALA A 379 25.75 -10.45 -13.17
C ALA A 379 26.45 -10.87 -14.48
N ASP A 380 27.73 -11.24 -14.44
CA ASP A 380 28.62 -11.59 -15.59
C ASP A 380 28.04 -12.67 -16.56
N ASP A 381 26.75 -12.57 -16.91
CA ASP A 381 26.03 -13.47 -17.79
C ASP A 381 25.49 -12.73 -19.03
N SER A 382 26.08 -12.97 -20.18
CA SER A 382 25.77 -12.32 -21.46
C SER A 382 24.33 -12.54 -21.97
N THR A 383 23.59 -13.50 -21.45
CA THR A 383 22.16 -13.72 -21.77
C THR A 383 21.26 -12.73 -21.05
N VAL A 384 21.60 -12.39 -19.83
CA VAL A 384 20.87 -11.39 -19.02
C VAL A 384 21.02 -10.02 -19.65
N ASP A 385 22.20 -9.66 -20.15
CA ASP A 385 22.48 -8.38 -20.82
C ASP A 385 21.55 -8.15 -22.03
N ALA A 386 21.35 -9.18 -22.86
CA ALA A 386 20.52 -9.07 -24.07
C ALA A 386 19.03 -8.88 -23.73
N ASN A 387 18.59 -9.41 -22.61
CA ASN A 387 17.19 -9.33 -22.19
C ASN A 387 16.91 -8.01 -21.44
N ALA A 388 17.85 -7.52 -20.64
CA ALA A 388 17.75 -6.18 -20.04
C ALA A 388 17.71 -5.09 -21.14
N GLN A 389 18.50 -5.24 -22.22
CA GLN A 389 18.40 -4.34 -23.37
C GLN A 389 17.06 -4.48 -24.10
N GLY A 390 16.52 -5.69 -24.23
CA GLY A 390 15.18 -5.94 -24.78
C GLY A 390 14.07 -5.23 -24.01
N MET A 391 14.16 -5.23 -22.69
CA MET A 391 13.26 -4.47 -21.80
C MET A 391 13.37 -2.96 -22.05
N ALA A 392 14.58 -2.42 -22.12
CA ALA A 392 14.78 -0.99 -22.38
C ALA A 392 14.25 -0.59 -23.75
N ASP A 393 14.52 -1.40 -24.80
CA ASP A 393 14.02 -1.17 -26.15
C ASP A 393 12.48 -1.23 -26.21
N ARG A 394 11.88 -2.16 -25.46
CA ARG A 394 10.43 -2.28 -25.36
C ARG A 394 9.81 -1.07 -24.66
N LEU A 395 10.32 -0.67 -23.51
CA LEU A 395 9.82 0.50 -22.80
C LEU A 395 9.98 1.77 -23.65
N ALA A 396 11.07 1.90 -24.42
CA ALA A 396 11.26 3.00 -25.34
C ALA A 396 10.20 3.03 -26.45
N ALA A 397 9.84 1.86 -26.99
CA ALA A 397 8.80 1.74 -28.01
C ALA A 397 7.40 2.06 -27.46
N ASP A 398 7.07 1.56 -26.25
CA ASP A 398 5.77 1.77 -25.60
C ASP A 398 5.54 3.24 -25.25
N LEU A 399 6.59 3.94 -24.79
CA LEU A 399 6.49 5.32 -24.30
C LEU A 399 6.88 6.38 -25.35
N GLY A 400 7.54 6.00 -26.44
CA GLY A 400 8.03 6.94 -27.46
C GLY A 400 9.16 7.85 -26.97
N VAL A 401 9.96 7.41 -25.99
CA VAL A 401 11.09 8.16 -25.40
C VAL A 401 12.39 7.37 -25.50
N ASN A 402 13.51 8.00 -25.15
CA ASN A 402 14.78 7.27 -25.03
C ASN A 402 14.80 6.49 -23.71
N VAL A 403 15.21 5.24 -23.75
CA VAL A 403 15.43 4.43 -22.52
C VAL A 403 16.84 3.87 -22.55
N ASN A 404 17.59 4.10 -21.48
CA ASN A 404 18.97 3.62 -21.32
C ASN A 404 19.05 2.65 -20.14
N LEU A 405 19.90 1.65 -20.26
CA LEU A 405 20.37 0.87 -19.11
C LEU A 405 21.49 1.62 -18.39
N TYR A 406 21.35 1.73 -17.08
CA TYR A 406 22.41 2.20 -16.19
C TYR A 406 22.98 0.96 -15.48
N ASP A 407 24.08 0.47 -16.01
CA ASP A 407 24.77 -0.70 -15.49
C ASP A 407 25.40 -0.42 -14.12
N VAL A 408 25.13 -1.28 -13.16
CA VAL A 408 25.66 -1.20 -11.80
C VAL A 408 26.32 -2.52 -11.40
N SER A 409 27.38 -2.42 -10.59
CA SER A 409 28.15 -3.60 -10.16
C SER A 409 27.61 -4.29 -8.90
N SER A 410 26.55 -3.74 -8.26
CA SER A 410 25.88 -4.35 -7.12
C SER A 410 24.44 -3.84 -7.01
N GLU A 411 23.59 -4.58 -6.32
CA GLU A 411 22.22 -4.12 -6.05
C GLU A 411 22.18 -2.89 -5.14
N GLY A 412 23.12 -2.71 -4.24
CA GLY A 412 23.24 -1.50 -3.45
C GLY A 412 23.53 -0.26 -4.29
N MET A 413 24.21 -0.41 -5.42
CA MET A 413 24.42 0.69 -6.36
C MET A 413 23.15 1.07 -7.13
N ILE A 414 22.13 0.18 -7.22
CA ILE A 414 20.79 0.57 -7.72
C ILE A 414 20.19 1.61 -6.78
N ILE A 415 20.28 1.39 -5.46
CA ILE A 415 19.80 2.35 -4.45
C ILE A 415 20.49 3.71 -4.65
N GLN A 416 21.80 3.72 -4.85
CA GLN A 416 22.54 4.98 -5.09
C GLN A 416 22.15 5.64 -6.40
N ALA A 417 21.96 4.87 -7.48
CA ALA A 417 21.53 5.40 -8.76
C ALA A 417 20.16 6.07 -8.67
N LEU A 418 19.22 5.44 -7.96
CA LEU A 418 17.88 6.00 -7.72
C LEU A 418 17.93 7.22 -6.79
N ARG A 419 18.68 7.14 -5.70
CA ARG A 419 18.84 8.22 -4.72
C ARG A 419 19.36 9.50 -5.32
N PHE A 420 20.35 9.41 -6.21
CA PHE A 420 20.99 10.58 -6.83
C PHE A 420 20.44 10.93 -8.22
N GLY A 421 19.36 10.25 -8.67
CA GLY A 421 18.72 10.55 -9.96
C GLY A 421 19.53 10.14 -11.19
N ASN A 422 20.52 9.25 -11.04
CA ASN A 422 21.26 8.65 -12.15
C ASN A 422 20.41 7.60 -12.88
N ALA A 423 19.44 7.03 -12.17
CA ALA A 423 18.40 6.18 -12.73
C ALA A 423 17.00 6.60 -12.23
N ASP A 424 15.98 6.28 -13.00
CA ASP A 424 14.59 6.59 -12.72
C ASP A 424 13.87 5.42 -12.05
N ILE A 425 14.19 4.19 -12.46
CA ILE A 425 13.70 2.96 -11.87
C ILE A 425 14.82 1.95 -11.71
N GLY A 426 14.62 0.98 -10.80
CA GLY A 426 15.58 -0.11 -10.58
C GLY A 426 14.89 -1.38 -10.09
N PHE A 427 15.38 -2.53 -10.54
CA PHE A 427 14.92 -3.86 -10.16
C PHE A 427 15.86 -4.43 -9.10
N MET A 428 15.33 -4.92 -7.98
CA MET A 428 16.17 -5.44 -6.90
C MET A 428 15.50 -6.50 -6.05
N GLU A 429 16.30 -7.26 -5.29
CA GLU A 429 15.80 -8.22 -4.30
C GLU A 429 15.13 -7.51 -3.09
N GLY A 430 14.28 -8.21 -2.35
CA GLY A 430 13.54 -7.65 -1.22
C GLY A 430 14.40 -7.08 -0.09
N GLY A 431 15.58 -7.64 0.16
CA GLY A 431 16.51 -7.13 1.19
C GLY A 431 17.07 -5.74 0.89
N PRO A 432 17.72 -5.54 -0.27
CA PRO A 432 18.13 -4.20 -0.73
C PRO A 432 16.96 -3.22 -0.85
N ALA A 433 15.79 -3.68 -1.36
CA ALA A 433 14.60 -2.86 -1.46
C ALA A 433 14.13 -2.34 -0.09
N TRP A 434 14.17 -3.20 0.93
CA TRP A 434 13.88 -2.82 2.30
C TRP A 434 14.79 -1.67 2.79
N ILE A 435 16.11 -1.77 2.57
CA ILE A 435 17.06 -0.69 2.92
C ILE A 435 16.78 0.57 2.11
N GLY A 436 16.56 0.43 0.78
CA GLY A 436 16.20 1.54 -0.10
C GLY A 436 14.99 2.32 0.41
N TRP A 437 13.97 1.59 0.86
CA TRP A 437 12.76 2.19 1.43
C TRP A 437 13.02 2.82 2.80
N LYS A 438 13.52 2.04 3.78
CA LYS A 438 13.59 2.49 5.18
C LYS A 438 14.66 3.56 5.46
N GLN A 439 15.75 3.55 4.72
CA GLN A 439 16.88 4.46 5.00
C GLN A 439 17.03 5.58 3.96
N TYR A 440 16.51 5.39 2.75
CA TYR A 440 16.73 6.33 1.65
C TYR A 440 15.43 6.84 1.00
N GLY A 441 14.27 6.52 1.56
CA GLY A 441 12.99 7.05 1.11
C GLY A 441 12.57 6.59 -0.30
N LEU A 442 13.21 5.54 -0.84
CA LEU A 442 12.78 4.98 -2.12
C LEU A 442 11.43 4.28 -1.99
N SER A 443 10.68 4.21 -3.06
CA SER A 443 9.35 3.64 -3.09
C SER A 443 9.22 2.50 -4.09
N VAL A 444 8.34 1.54 -3.78
CA VAL A 444 7.94 0.44 -4.69
C VAL A 444 6.87 0.97 -5.64
N MET A 445 7.01 0.71 -6.95
CA MET A 445 5.97 1.03 -7.94
C MET A 445 5.28 -0.22 -8.51
N ALA A 446 6.03 -1.29 -8.72
CA ALA A 446 5.53 -2.55 -9.23
C ALA A 446 6.24 -3.70 -8.53
N VAL A 447 5.60 -4.86 -8.51
CA VAL A 447 6.13 -6.08 -7.91
C VAL A 447 5.86 -7.27 -8.81
N GLU A 448 6.75 -8.25 -8.83
CA GLU A 448 6.50 -9.50 -9.52
C GLU A 448 5.51 -10.38 -8.74
N THR A 449 4.76 -11.22 -9.43
CA THR A 449 3.97 -12.26 -8.78
C THR A 449 4.77 -13.55 -8.66
N THR A 450 4.64 -14.22 -7.51
CA THR A 450 5.32 -15.49 -7.21
C THR A 450 4.56 -16.71 -7.70
N THR A 451 3.28 -16.53 -8.05
CA THR A 451 2.37 -17.54 -8.57
C THR A 451 1.62 -17.00 -9.79
N ALA A 452 1.03 -17.90 -10.58
CA ALA A 452 0.17 -17.53 -11.69
C ALA A 452 -1.14 -16.88 -11.22
N GLU A 453 -1.58 -17.15 -10.01
CA GLU A 453 -2.77 -16.62 -9.34
C GLU A 453 -2.60 -15.16 -8.94
N GLY A 454 -1.37 -14.69 -8.77
CA GLY A 454 -1.07 -13.28 -8.54
C GLY A 454 -0.48 -12.95 -7.18
N ASP A 455 -0.05 -13.95 -6.38
CA ASP A 455 0.60 -13.72 -5.10
C ASP A 455 1.91 -12.96 -5.29
N THR A 456 2.13 -11.94 -4.48
CA THR A 456 3.35 -11.12 -4.51
C THR A 456 4.31 -11.43 -3.36
N HIS A 457 3.96 -12.42 -2.56
CA HIS A 457 4.72 -12.88 -1.41
C HIS A 457 4.73 -14.42 -1.38
N TYR A 458 5.64 -14.96 -0.61
CA TYR A 458 5.62 -16.37 -0.22
C TYR A 458 5.83 -16.50 1.29
N ASN A 459 5.16 -17.47 1.90
CA ASN A 459 5.26 -17.70 3.34
C ASN A 459 6.60 -18.34 3.71
N ALA A 460 7.13 -17.99 4.87
CA ALA A 460 8.25 -18.68 5.51
C ALA A 460 7.73 -19.51 6.67
N SER A 461 8.10 -20.80 6.74
CA SER A 461 7.64 -21.72 7.79
C SER A 461 8.76 -22.61 8.28
N ALA A 462 8.54 -23.21 9.43
CA ALA A 462 9.32 -24.34 9.92
C ALA A 462 8.60 -25.66 9.55
N TRP A 463 9.39 -26.65 9.19
CA TRP A 463 8.95 -28.02 8.91
C TRP A 463 9.60 -28.96 9.92
N VAL A 464 8.82 -29.85 10.49
CA VAL A 464 9.25 -30.87 11.46
C VAL A 464 8.67 -32.21 11.07
N LEU A 465 9.23 -33.30 11.61
CA LEU A 465 8.69 -34.63 11.34
C LEU A 465 7.54 -34.96 12.29
N ASN A 466 6.55 -35.66 11.75
CA ASN A 466 5.43 -36.18 12.50
C ASN A 466 5.92 -37.10 13.67
N GLY A 467 5.28 -36.97 14.84
CA GLY A 467 5.71 -37.67 16.04
C GLY A 467 6.90 -37.07 16.78
N SER A 468 7.46 -35.94 16.31
CA SER A 468 8.36 -35.12 17.12
C SER A 468 7.60 -34.36 18.22
N ASP A 469 8.29 -34.06 19.33
CA ASP A 469 7.71 -33.25 20.41
C ASP A 469 7.20 -31.88 19.94
N ILE A 470 7.84 -31.28 18.92
CA ILE A 470 7.43 -30.03 18.30
C ILE A 470 6.13 -30.25 17.51
N ALA A 471 6.05 -31.31 16.70
CA ALA A 471 4.84 -31.62 15.94
C ALA A 471 3.66 -31.94 16.87
N GLU A 472 3.88 -32.69 17.95
CA GLU A 472 2.87 -33.01 18.97
C GLU A 472 2.33 -31.74 19.63
N ALA A 473 3.21 -30.80 20.03
CA ALA A 473 2.82 -29.51 20.59
C ALA A 473 2.02 -28.63 19.62
N HIS A 474 2.28 -28.75 18.31
CA HIS A 474 1.51 -28.00 17.30
C HIS A 474 0.13 -28.62 17.04
N LEU A 475 0.01 -29.95 17.12
CA LEU A 475 -1.18 -30.70 16.73
C LEU A 475 -2.12 -31.02 17.89
N ASP A 476 -1.71 -30.80 19.15
CA ASP A 476 -2.49 -31.19 20.34
C ASP A 476 -3.71 -30.29 20.59
N GLY A 477 -3.79 -29.12 19.91
CA GLY A 477 -4.88 -28.14 20.05
C GLY A 477 -4.90 -27.43 21.41
N ASP A 478 -3.81 -27.47 22.17
CA ASP A 478 -3.66 -26.78 23.46
C ASP A 478 -2.86 -25.49 23.27
N ASP A 479 -3.51 -24.34 23.30
CA ASP A 479 -2.88 -23.02 23.14
C ASP A 479 -1.81 -22.73 24.23
N SER A 480 -1.69 -23.56 25.27
CA SER A 480 -0.65 -23.44 26.29
C SER A 480 0.67 -24.12 25.91
N THR A 481 0.66 -24.99 24.91
CA THR A 481 1.86 -25.59 24.32
C THR A 481 2.29 -24.81 23.09
N ASP A 482 3.52 -24.31 23.08
CA ASP A 482 4.06 -23.47 22.02
C ASP A 482 5.18 -24.22 21.28
N PRO A 483 4.97 -24.64 20.02
CA PRO A 483 5.95 -25.39 19.27
C PRO A 483 7.25 -24.59 19.04
N PHE A 484 7.19 -23.25 18.98
CA PHE A 484 8.38 -22.43 18.80
C PHE A 484 9.27 -22.36 20.04
N ALA A 485 8.68 -22.49 21.23
CA ALA A 485 9.44 -22.58 22.48
C ALA A 485 10.25 -23.86 22.59
N LEU A 486 9.88 -24.92 21.85
CA LEU A 486 10.58 -26.19 21.83
C LEU A 486 11.76 -26.23 20.84
N LEU A 487 12.03 -25.17 20.10
CA LEU A 487 13.13 -25.12 19.14
C LEU A 487 14.50 -24.95 19.81
N GLU A 488 14.56 -24.46 21.05
CA GLU A 488 15.81 -24.30 21.78
C GLU A 488 16.56 -25.63 21.94
N GLY A 489 17.82 -25.66 21.56
CA GLY A 489 18.66 -26.86 21.64
C GLY A 489 18.37 -27.92 20.57
N LYS A 490 17.46 -27.68 19.63
CA LYS A 490 17.22 -28.56 18.48
C LYS A 490 18.25 -28.34 17.39
N THR A 491 18.48 -29.35 16.56
CA THR A 491 19.34 -29.19 15.38
C THR A 491 18.54 -28.63 14.22
N SER A 492 18.90 -27.45 13.72
CA SER A 492 18.19 -26.78 12.65
C SER A 492 18.84 -26.97 11.28
N CYS A 493 18.02 -26.92 10.23
CA CYS A 493 18.40 -26.96 8.82
C CYS A 493 17.94 -25.68 8.16
N HIS A 494 18.89 -24.86 7.67
CA HIS A 494 18.66 -23.59 6.99
C HIS A 494 18.95 -23.72 5.50
N THR A 495 18.24 -22.99 4.67
CA THR A 495 18.47 -23.00 3.20
C THR A 495 19.79 -22.34 2.77
N GLY A 496 20.39 -21.55 3.64
CA GLY A 496 21.65 -20.85 3.40
C GLY A 496 21.75 -19.54 4.16
N TRP A 497 22.98 -19.00 4.18
CA TRP A 497 23.27 -17.77 4.88
C TRP A 497 22.46 -16.60 4.29
N LEU A 498 21.76 -15.87 5.17
CA LEU A 498 20.93 -14.69 4.85
C LEU A 498 19.82 -14.93 3.81
N LYS A 499 19.40 -16.18 3.61
CA LYS A 499 18.24 -16.48 2.75
C LYS A 499 16.95 -16.14 3.49
N SER A 500 15.99 -15.46 2.79
CA SER A 500 14.78 -14.92 3.41
C SER A 500 13.99 -15.96 4.17
N ALA A 501 13.33 -16.92 3.51
CA ALA A 501 12.45 -17.89 4.16
C ALA A 501 13.20 -18.94 5.00
N GLY A 502 14.46 -19.26 4.64
CA GLY A 502 15.23 -20.28 5.34
C GLY A 502 16.05 -19.76 6.51
N MET A 503 16.15 -18.46 6.72
CA MET A 503 16.96 -17.90 7.78
C MET A 503 16.45 -16.53 8.30
N LEU A 504 16.34 -15.51 7.45
CA LEU A 504 16.06 -14.15 7.93
C LEU A 504 14.67 -14.05 8.57
N MET A 505 13.64 -14.59 7.92
CA MET A 505 12.28 -14.56 8.42
C MET A 505 12.13 -15.37 9.72
N PRO A 506 12.57 -16.66 9.78
CA PRO A 506 12.54 -17.43 11.02
C PRO A 506 13.28 -16.74 12.16
N MET A 507 14.51 -16.31 11.93
CA MET A 507 15.31 -15.69 12.99
C MET A 507 14.75 -14.34 13.42
N GLY A 508 14.30 -13.52 12.48
CA GLY A 508 13.64 -12.24 12.77
C GLY A 508 12.39 -12.46 13.65
N TYR A 509 11.55 -13.42 13.29
CA TYR A 509 10.37 -13.79 14.07
C TYR A 509 10.72 -14.29 15.47
N LEU A 510 11.65 -15.24 15.58
CA LEU A 510 12.04 -15.82 16.87
C LEU A 510 12.69 -14.79 17.79
N ILE A 511 13.51 -13.88 17.25
CA ILE A 511 14.12 -12.77 18.01
C ILE A 511 13.04 -11.75 18.44
N LYS A 512 12.21 -11.29 17.51
CA LYS A 512 11.17 -10.29 17.76
C LYS A 512 10.18 -10.75 18.86
N ASN A 513 9.81 -12.03 18.86
CA ASN A 513 8.88 -12.60 19.83
C ASN A 513 9.55 -13.13 21.09
N GLY A 514 10.86 -12.96 21.24
CA GLY A 514 11.59 -13.30 22.48
C GLY A 514 11.91 -14.79 22.67
N TYR A 515 11.72 -15.64 21.66
CA TYR A 515 12.16 -17.04 21.69
C TYR A 515 13.70 -17.16 21.64
N VAL A 516 14.32 -16.24 20.92
CA VAL A 516 15.77 -16.17 20.74
C VAL A 516 16.31 -14.85 21.25
N THR A 517 17.34 -14.89 22.07
CA THR A 517 18.05 -13.70 22.51
C THR A 517 19.31 -13.52 21.65
N PRO A 518 19.46 -12.37 20.94
CA PRO A 518 20.66 -12.09 20.16
C PRO A 518 21.94 -12.12 21.01
N VAL A 519 23.01 -12.70 20.45
CA VAL A 519 24.32 -12.84 21.11
C VAL A 519 25.38 -12.15 20.25
N GLY A 520 26.07 -11.17 20.81
CA GLY A 520 27.14 -10.44 20.13
C GLY A 520 26.87 -8.96 19.95
N ASP A 521 27.55 -8.34 18.99
CA ASP A 521 27.39 -6.92 18.65
C ASP A 521 26.15 -6.73 17.77
N ALA A 522 25.27 -5.80 18.14
CA ALA A 522 24.05 -5.51 17.39
C ALA A 522 24.30 -4.98 15.95
N ASN A 523 25.52 -4.45 15.68
CA ASN A 523 25.90 -3.93 14.38
C ASN A 523 26.74 -4.91 13.54
N ASP A 524 27.02 -6.11 14.05
CA ASP A 524 27.79 -7.13 13.34
C ASP A 524 26.90 -8.29 12.92
N ILE A 525 26.74 -8.51 11.61
CA ILE A 525 25.95 -9.62 11.04
C ILE A 525 26.45 -11.01 11.50
N ASN A 526 27.72 -11.15 11.86
CA ASN A 526 28.22 -12.40 12.41
C ASN A 526 27.63 -12.73 13.78
N SER A 527 27.08 -11.75 14.48
CA SER A 527 26.32 -11.97 15.71
C SER A 527 25.06 -12.80 15.45
N LEU A 528 24.45 -12.72 14.26
CA LEU A 528 23.33 -13.61 13.88
C LEU A 528 23.81 -15.08 13.81
N ARG A 529 24.97 -15.35 13.24
CA ARG A 529 25.55 -16.71 13.19
C ARG A 529 25.80 -17.25 14.60
N THR A 530 26.39 -16.41 15.46
CA THR A 530 26.61 -16.74 16.88
C THR A 530 25.30 -16.99 17.63
N THR A 531 24.26 -16.20 17.31
CA THR A 531 22.93 -16.34 17.89
C THR A 531 22.29 -17.68 17.50
N VAL A 532 22.35 -18.03 16.20
CA VAL A 532 21.85 -19.33 15.70
C VAL A 532 22.59 -20.49 16.39
N ASP A 533 23.92 -20.44 16.42
CA ASP A 533 24.75 -21.49 17.03
C ASP A 533 24.56 -21.63 18.56
N THR A 534 24.14 -20.55 19.22
CA THR A 534 23.85 -20.55 20.67
C THR A 534 22.45 -21.12 20.96
N HIS A 535 21.47 -20.82 20.12
CA HIS A 535 20.08 -21.24 20.33
C HIS A 535 19.82 -22.67 19.83
N PHE A 536 20.37 -23.02 18.67
CA PHE A 536 20.24 -24.36 18.08
C PHE A 536 21.48 -25.22 18.36
N ASP A 537 21.27 -26.54 18.56
CA ASP A 537 22.40 -27.47 18.79
C ASP A 537 23.11 -27.81 17.45
N GLY A 538 24.20 -27.15 17.18
CA GLY A 538 25.11 -27.49 16.08
C GLY A 538 26.23 -28.46 16.48
N SER A 539 26.34 -28.84 17.74
CA SER A 539 27.49 -29.59 18.26
C SER A 539 27.61 -31.03 17.70
N ASN A 540 26.50 -31.61 17.26
CA ASN A 540 26.47 -32.97 16.70
C ASN A 540 26.95 -33.01 15.23
N GLY A 541 27.07 -31.88 14.56
CA GLY A 541 27.52 -31.79 13.16
C GLY A 541 26.58 -32.46 12.13
N ASN A 542 25.38 -32.84 12.55
CA ASN A 542 24.44 -33.56 11.73
C ASN A 542 23.53 -32.63 10.92
N GLY A 543 22.98 -31.59 11.55
CA GLY A 543 22.25 -30.53 10.85
C GLY A 543 23.19 -29.44 10.36
N ASN A 544 22.67 -28.31 9.96
CA ASN A 544 23.48 -27.18 9.47
C ASN A 544 23.44 -25.94 10.38
N ALA A 545 22.92 -26.07 11.63
CA ALA A 545 22.80 -24.94 12.54
C ALA A 545 24.12 -24.20 12.78
N ALA A 546 25.20 -24.96 13.07
CA ALA A 546 26.52 -24.38 13.29
C ALA A 546 27.27 -24.00 12.01
N ALA A 547 26.92 -24.61 10.88
CA ALA A 547 27.57 -24.43 9.59
C ALA A 547 26.52 -24.20 8.49
N ILE A 548 25.77 -23.10 8.61
CA ILE A 548 24.77 -22.70 7.62
C ILE A 548 25.38 -22.74 6.24
N PRO A 549 24.80 -23.50 5.26
CA PRO A 549 25.48 -23.82 4.03
C PRO A 549 25.63 -22.60 3.09
N ASP A 550 26.76 -22.54 2.42
CA ASP A 550 26.90 -21.67 1.25
C ASP A 550 26.15 -22.25 0.05
N SER A 551 25.87 -21.40 -0.93
CA SER A 551 25.16 -21.82 -2.16
C SER A 551 25.91 -23.01 -2.83
N GLY A 552 25.16 -24.07 -3.15
CA GLY A 552 25.70 -25.28 -3.78
C GLY A 552 26.39 -26.27 -2.82
N ALA A 553 26.49 -25.96 -1.52
CA ALA A 553 26.97 -26.91 -0.52
C ALA A 553 25.89 -27.94 -0.15
N LEU A 554 26.28 -29.01 0.53
CA LEU A 554 25.36 -30.02 1.05
C LEU A 554 24.30 -29.34 1.95
N TYR A 555 23.02 -29.72 1.75
CA TYR A 555 21.86 -29.16 2.44
C TYR A 555 21.58 -27.67 2.13
N SER A 556 22.16 -27.10 1.07
CA SER A 556 21.84 -25.76 0.63
C SER A 556 20.55 -25.70 -0.19
N GLY A 557 19.88 -24.57 -0.17
CA GLY A 557 18.60 -24.37 -0.86
C GLY A 557 17.43 -25.05 -0.16
N TYR A 558 16.24 -24.92 -0.72
CA TYR A 558 15.02 -25.48 -0.13
C TYR A 558 15.06 -27.01 -0.07
N GLY A 559 15.39 -27.65 -1.19
CA GLY A 559 15.51 -29.11 -1.22
C GLY A 559 16.52 -29.62 -0.19
N GLY A 560 17.69 -28.98 -0.08
CA GLY A 560 18.71 -29.37 0.88
C GLY A 560 18.30 -29.22 2.33
N ALA A 561 17.52 -28.19 2.69
CA ALA A 561 17.01 -28.04 4.05
C ALA A 561 16.01 -29.16 4.40
N ILE A 562 15.14 -29.55 3.47
CA ILE A 562 14.21 -30.67 3.66
C ILE A 562 14.94 -32.02 3.64
N GLU A 563 15.95 -32.19 2.78
CA GLU A 563 16.82 -33.39 2.80
C GLU A 563 17.51 -33.57 4.16
N CYS A 564 18.01 -32.48 4.74
CA CYS A 564 18.62 -32.47 6.07
C CYS A 564 17.63 -32.97 7.15
N LEU A 565 16.37 -32.52 7.10
CA LEU A 565 15.29 -32.96 7.97
C LEU A 565 14.93 -34.43 7.72
N SER A 566 14.65 -34.80 6.46
CA SER A 566 14.20 -36.16 6.07
C SER A 566 15.23 -37.23 6.37
N SER A 567 16.52 -36.87 6.26
CA SER A 567 17.64 -37.79 6.56
C SER A 567 17.95 -37.90 8.08
N GLY A 568 17.19 -37.19 8.92
CA GLY A 568 17.37 -37.24 10.39
C GLY A 568 18.64 -36.49 10.87
N TYR A 569 19.18 -35.58 10.06
CA TYR A 569 20.31 -34.75 10.48
C TYR A 569 19.89 -33.47 11.19
N GLY A 570 18.64 -33.09 11.06
CA GLY A 570 18.03 -31.96 11.78
C GLY A 570 16.66 -32.31 12.35
N ASP A 571 16.27 -31.60 13.39
CA ASP A 571 14.95 -31.69 14.03
C ASP A 571 13.93 -30.76 13.42
N VAL A 572 14.40 -29.67 12.80
CA VAL A 572 13.59 -28.64 12.16
C VAL A 572 14.26 -28.10 10.89
N ALA A 573 13.47 -27.90 9.84
CA ALA A 573 13.92 -27.25 8.60
C ALA A 573 13.16 -25.94 8.38
N PHE A 574 13.87 -24.87 8.05
CA PHE A 574 13.29 -23.57 7.72
C PHE A 574 13.25 -23.38 6.20
N ALA A 575 12.04 -23.24 5.66
CA ALA A 575 11.82 -23.18 4.21
C ALA A 575 10.55 -22.39 3.87
N LYS A 576 10.12 -22.43 2.60
CA LYS A 576 8.79 -21.95 2.20
C LYS A 576 7.67 -22.80 2.80
N GLY A 577 6.49 -22.20 2.97
CA GLY A 577 5.33 -22.83 3.60
C GLY A 577 4.02 -22.73 2.83
N ASP A 578 4.03 -22.47 1.54
CA ASP A 578 2.82 -22.28 0.71
C ASP A 578 2.54 -23.50 -0.17
N ASP A 579 1.49 -23.46 -0.98
CA ASP A 579 0.94 -24.56 -1.80
C ASP A 579 1.92 -25.19 -2.81
N PHE A 580 3.02 -24.51 -3.12
CA PHE A 580 4.20 -25.09 -3.75
C PHE A 580 5.29 -25.33 -2.71
N SER A 581 4.86 -25.78 -1.54
CA SER A 581 5.68 -25.99 -0.37
C SER A 581 6.83 -26.93 -0.67
N THR A 582 7.88 -26.74 0.05
CA THR A 582 9.14 -27.41 -0.23
C THR A 582 9.04 -28.94 -0.15
N PRO A 583 8.38 -29.59 0.83
CA PRO A 583 8.19 -31.05 0.77
C PRO A 583 7.38 -31.46 -0.45
N GLU A 584 6.25 -30.80 -0.73
CA GLU A 584 5.38 -31.18 -1.85
C GLU A 584 6.07 -31.06 -3.21
N LYS A 585 6.89 -30.02 -3.38
CA LYS A 585 7.66 -29.82 -4.63
C LYS A 585 8.64 -30.95 -4.94
N TYR A 586 9.26 -31.54 -3.93
CA TYR A 586 10.30 -32.55 -4.09
C TYR A 586 9.79 -33.97 -3.84
N CYS A 587 8.76 -34.11 -3.03
CA CYS A 587 8.27 -35.40 -2.50
C CYS A 587 6.79 -35.65 -2.82
N GLY A 588 6.06 -34.69 -3.40
CA GLY A 588 4.61 -34.78 -3.60
C GLY A 588 4.17 -35.33 -4.95
N SER A 589 5.06 -35.86 -5.80
CA SER A 589 4.66 -36.44 -7.08
C SER A 589 3.87 -37.73 -6.87
N GLU A 590 2.72 -37.85 -7.57
CA GLU A 590 1.95 -39.10 -7.61
C GLU A 590 2.77 -40.27 -8.17
N ASN A 591 3.75 -39.97 -9.01
CA ASN A 591 4.71 -40.96 -9.49
C ASN A 591 5.96 -40.91 -8.62
N SER A 592 6.07 -41.84 -7.66
CA SER A 592 7.17 -41.89 -6.69
C SER A 592 8.58 -41.96 -7.31
N SER A 593 8.71 -42.30 -8.61
CA SER A 593 10.00 -42.25 -9.32
C SER A 593 10.48 -40.84 -9.65
N ASP A 594 9.61 -39.85 -9.52
CA ASP A 594 9.91 -38.44 -9.79
C ASP A 594 10.23 -37.69 -8.48
N ASN A 595 10.02 -38.33 -7.34
CA ASN A 595 10.41 -37.81 -6.03
C ASN A 595 11.92 -38.01 -5.80
N GLU A 596 12.51 -37.14 -5.00
CA GLU A 596 13.92 -37.30 -4.59
C GLU A 596 14.11 -38.54 -3.70
N ASP A 597 15.27 -39.18 -3.79
CA ASP A 597 15.58 -40.42 -3.08
C ASP A 597 15.51 -40.30 -1.52
N TRP A 598 15.64 -39.09 -0.98
CA TRP A 598 15.59 -38.81 0.46
C TRP A 598 14.17 -38.50 0.97
N CYS A 599 13.17 -38.49 0.12
CA CYS A 599 11.80 -38.16 0.51
C CYS A 599 11.18 -39.19 1.44
N LEU A 600 10.42 -38.70 2.44
CA LEU A 600 9.49 -39.45 3.24
C LEU A 600 8.07 -39.30 2.63
N GLU A 601 7.09 -40.05 3.19
CA GLU A 601 5.68 -39.87 2.84
C GLU A 601 5.24 -38.46 3.25
N MET A 602 4.34 -37.84 2.48
CA MET A 602 3.95 -36.42 2.72
C MET A 602 3.36 -36.17 4.12
N GLU A 603 2.67 -37.19 4.71
CA GLU A 603 2.10 -37.12 6.04
C GLU A 603 3.15 -37.08 7.16
N GLU A 604 4.41 -37.40 6.86
CA GLU A 604 5.51 -37.28 7.82
C GLU A 604 6.01 -35.82 7.98
N TYR A 605 5.65 -34.92 7.08
CA TYR A 605 6.05 -33.50 7.15
C TYR A 605 4.93 -32.67 7.78
N ILE A 606 5.21 -32.07 8.91
CA ILE A 606 4.30 -31.16 9.62
C ILE A 606 4.82 -29.73 9.46
N GLN A 607 4.00 -28.89 8.88
CA GLN A 607 4.26 -27.45 8.77
C GLN A 607 3.82 -26.74 10.04
N LEU A 608 4.71 -25.97 10.66
CA LEU A 608 4.38 -25.07 11.76
C LEU A 608 3.76 -23.75 11.24
N PRO A 609 3.14 -22.97 12.12
CA PRO A 609 2.61 -21.64 11.73
C PRO A 609 3.65 -20.79 11.02
N SER A 610 3.19 -19.99 10.08
CA SER A 610 4.06 -19.11 9.28
C SER A 610 4.76 -18.06 10.14
N PHE A 611 6.03 -17.82 9.87
CA PHE A 611 6.80 -16.70 10.43
C PHE A 611 6.41 -15.35 9.81
N GLY A 612 5.67 -15.36 8.72
CA GLY A 612 5.30 -14.19 7.93
C GLY A 612 5.62 -14.35 6.45
N GLN A 613 5.42 -13.27 5.72
CA GLN A 613 5.53 -13.25 4.28
C GLN A 613 6.82 -12.57 3.82
N SER A 614 7.57 -13.24 2.95
CA SER A 614 8.72 -12.68 2.26
C SER A 614 8.27 -12.07 0.93
N PRO A 615 8.69 -10.82 0.63
CA PRO A 615 8.30 -10.16 -0.61
C PRO A 615 8.99 -10.78 -1.83
N SER A 616 8.35 -10.67 -2.99
CA SER A 616 8.96 -10.88 -4.29
C SER A 616 9.89 -9.70 -4.66
N HIS A 617 10.43 -9.70 -5.88
CA HIS A 617 11.30 -8.62 -6.35
C HIS A 617 10.48 -7.39 -6.75
N PRO A 618 10.71 -6.21 -6.15
CA PRO A 618 10.05 -4.98 -6.54
C PRO A 618 10.82 -4.20 -7.61
N VAL A 619 10.08 -3.36 -8.31
CA VAL A 619 10.60 -2.24 -9.10
C VAL A 619 10.53 -1.01 -8.21
N MET A 620 11.70 -0.44 -7.92
CA MET A 620 11.86 0.71 -7.04
C MET A 620 12.10 2.00 -7.84
N TYR A 621 11.73 3.13 -7.27
CA TYR A 621 11.97 4.46 -7.80
C TYR A 621 12.20 5.46 -6.67
N ASN A 622 12.73 6.64 -7.01
CA ASN A 622 12.81 7.75 -6.06
C ASN A 622 11.59 8.66 -6.23
N PRO A 623 10.69 8.72 -5.24
CA PRO A 623 9.48 9.55 -5.34
C PRO A 623 9.76 11.05 -5.36
N GLU A 624 10.93 11.51 -4.91
CA GLU A 624 11.34 12.91 -4.97
C GLU A 624 11.84 13.34 -6.35
N LEU A 625 12.30 12.39 -7.19
CA LEU A 625 12.98 12.69 -8.45
C LEU A 625 12.22 12.25 -9.69
N LEU A 626 11.38 11.22 -9.60
CA LEU A 626 10.57 10.72 -10.70
C LEU A 626 9.17 11.31 -10.61
N ASP A 627 8.84 12.20 -11.56
CA ASP A 627 7.52 12.80 -11.63
C ASP A 627 6.40 11.77 -11.86
N VAL A 628 5.21 12.10 -11.38
CA VAL A 628 4.05 11.19 -11.37
C VAL A 628 3.62 10.75 -12.78
N HIS A 629 3.74 11.62 -13.78
CA HIS A 629 3.33 11.30 -15.15
C HIS A 629 4.27 10.27 -15.77
N THR A 630 5.58 10.49 -15.63
CA THR A 630 6.61 9.56 -16.09
C THR A 630 6.49 8.23 -15.33
N ARG A 631 6.31 8.27 -13.99
CA ARG A 631 6.11 7.06 -13.18
C ARG A 631 4.91 6.25 -13.64
N ASN A 632 3.75 6.89 -13.82
CA ASN A 632 2.52 6.19 -14.22
C ASN A 632 2.62 5.66 -15.67
N ALA A 633 3.27 6.39 -16.56
CA ALA A 633 3.52 5.90 -17.92
C ALA A 633 4.40 4.63 -17.92
N ILE A 634 5.48 4.63 -17.13
CA ILE A 634 6.36 3.47 -16.95
C ILE A 634 5.56 2.31 -16.35
N LEU A 635 4.82 2.55 -15.26
CA LEU A 635 4.04 1.52 -14.58
C LEU A 635 3.03 0.87 -15.54
N ASN A 636 2.22 1.67 -16.24
CA ASN A 636 1.22 1.16 -17.18
C ASN A 636 1.85 0.35 -18.32
N ALA A 637 2.99 0.79 -18.85
CA ALA A 637 3.72 0.02 -19.86
C ALA A 637 4.15 -1.35 -19.30
N MET A 638 4.76 -1.38 -18.11
CA MET A 638 5.21 -2.62 -17.47
C MET A 638 4.05 -3.57 -17.12
N LEU A 639 2.92 -3.04 -16.64
CA LEU A 639 1.73 -3.87 -16.34
C LEU A 639 1.17 -4.53 -17.59
N SER A 640 1.19 -3.84 -18.76
CA SER A 640 0.70 -4.38 -20.03
C SER A 640 1.53 -5.58 -20.53
N TRP A 641 2.79 -5.69 -20.11
CA TRP A 641 3.64 -6.84 -20.47
C TRP A 641 3.14 -8.16 -19.89
N SER A 642 2.42 -8.11 -18.77
CA SER A 642 1.83 -9.28 -18.10
C SER A 642 0.77 -10.00 -18.94
N ASP A 643 0.23 -9.34 -19.97
CA ASP A 643 -0.75 -9.90 -20.89
C ASP A 643 -0.12 -10.55 -22.12
N GLU A 644 1.20 -10.63 -22.19
CA GLU A 644 1.93 -11.09 -23.36
C GLU A 644 2.72 -12.37 -23.10
N MET A 645 2.75 -13.24 -24.12
CA MET A 645 3.55 -14.47 -24.09
C MET A 645 4.15 -14.74 -25.48
N TRP A 646 5.36 -15.29 -25.52
CA TRP A 646 5.94 -15.75 -26.77
C TRP A 646 5.29 -17.06 -27.23
N ILE A 647 4.89 -17.12 -28.50
CA ILE A 647 4.34 -18.32 -29.13
C ILE A 647 5.18 -18.70 -30.34
N GLU A 648 5.38 -20.02 -30.57
CA GLU A 648 6.02 -20.55 -31.75
C GLU A 648 5.14 -21.60 -32.40
N ASP A 649 4.96 -21.48 -33.74
CA ASP A 649 4.14 -22.41 -34.56
C ASP A 649 2.73 -22.67 -33.94
N TYR A 650 2.18 -21.68 -33.24
CA TYR A 650 0.90 -21.81 -32.52
C TYR A 650 -0.28 -21.75 -33.51
N PRO A 651 -1.15 -22.77 -33.56
CA PRO A 651 -2.24 -22.82 -34.53
C PRO A 651 -3.43 -21.95 -34.11
N MET A 652 -3.72 -20.88 -34.84
CA MET A 652 -4.92 -20.06 -34.72
C MET A 652 -5.58 -19.84 -36.06
N GLY A 653 -6.91 -20.02 -36.13
CA GLY A 653 -7.69 -19.74 -37.33
C GLY A 653 -7.25 -20.54 -38.60
N GLY A 654 -6.55 -21.65 -38.41
CA GLY A 654 -6.05 -22.50 -39.52
C GLY A 654 -4.69 -22.06 -40.08
N GLN A 655 -4.01 -21.14 -39.41
CA GLN A 655 -2.62 -20.72 -39.71
C GLN A 655 -1.76 -20.87 -38.45
N ASN A 656 -0.46 -21.05 -38.63
CA ASN A 656 0.50 -21.05 -37.55
C ASN A 656 1.11 -19.67 -37.39
N TYR A 657 1.24 -19.21 -36.13
CA TYR A 657 1.79 -17.92 -35.78
C TYR A 657 3.02 -18.10 -34.87
N THR A 658 4.02 -17.27 -35.11
CA THR A 658 5.19 -17.11 -34.26
C THR A 658 5.35 -15.63 -33.96
N GLY A 659 5.51 -15.25 -32.66
CA GLY A 659 5.65 -13.86 -32.22
C GLY A 659 5.11 -13.66 -30.83
N CYS A 660 5.02 -12.40 -30.42
CA CYS A 660 4.49 -12.00 -29.14
C CYS A 660 2.96 -11.93 -29.17
N TYR A 661 2.31 -12.86 -28.49
CA TYR A 661 0.86 -12.96 -28.41
C TYR A 661 0.32 -12.27 -27.17
N ASN A 662 -0.60 -11.34 -27.37
CA ASN A 662 -1.33 -10.71 -26.28
C ASN A 662 -2.63 -11.48 -26.01
N VAL A 663 -2.78 -12.00 -24.79
CA VAL A 663 -3.89 -12.88 -24.39
C VAL A 663 -5.23 -12.16 -24.26
N VAL A 664 -5.20 -10.83 -24.09
CA VAL A 664 -6.39 -9.96 -23.93
C VAL A 664 -6.92 -9.53 -25.30
N THR A 665 -6.04 -9.02 -26.17
CA THR A 665 -6.43 -8.51 -27.51
C THR A 665 -6.49 -9.61 -28.56
N HIS A 666 -5.94 -10.79 -28.29
CA HIS A 666 -5.77 -11.91 -29.21
C HIS A 666 -4.97 -11.57 -30.47
N GLN A 667 -4.03 -10.64 -30.38
CA GLN A 667 -3.17 -10.21 -31.47
C GLN A 667 -1.76 -10.77 -31.29
N VAL A 668 -1.08 -11.02 -32.41
CA VAL A 668 0.34 -11.41 -32.45
C VAL A 668 1.13 -10.25 -33.00
N ALA A 669 2.07 -9.73 -32.23
CA ALA A 669 3.02 -8.71 -32.65
C ALA A 669 4.30 -9.34 -33.18
N ASP A 670 4.81 -8.80 -34.29
CA ASP A 670 6.10 -9.18 -34.87
C ASP A 670 7.22 -8.33 -34.26
N ILE A 671 7.57 -8.65 -33.03
CA ILE A 671 8.65 -8.02 -32.28
C ILE A 671 9.66 -9.11 -31.85
N PRO A 672 10.91 -8.75 -31.54
CA PRO A 672 11.88 -9.70 -31.01
C PRO A 672 11.41 -10.41 -29.74
N MET A 673 11.77 -11.69 -29.57
CA MET A 673 11.38 -12.49 -28.41
C MET A 673 11.75 -11.81 -27.09
N ASN A 674 12.96 -11.26 -26.98
CA ASN A 674 13.44 -10.55 -25.80
C ASN A 674 12.74 -9.19 -25.52
N GLN A 675 11.83 -8.77 -26.40
CA GLN A 675 10.96 -7.60 -26.22
C GLN A 675 9.50 -8.00 -25.92
N CYS A 676 9.18 -9.29 -25.95
CA CYS A 676 7.86 -9.77 -25.57
C CYS A 676 7.70 -9.71 -24.03
N GLY A 677 6.58 -9.19 -23.56
CA GLY A 677 6.37 -8.88 -22.15
C GLY A 677 6.60 -10.06 -21.20
N GLY A 678 6.06 -11.25 -21.51
CA GLY A 678 6.29 -12.44 -20.69
C GLY A 678 7.77 -12.86 -20.61
N GLU A 679 8.52 -12.70 -21.70
CA GLU A 679 9.96 -13.00 -21.72
C GLU A 679 10.78 -11.97 -20.93
N ILE A 680 10.40 -10.69 -20.99
CA ILE A 680 10.99 -9.63 -20.18
C ILE A 680 10.79 -9.97 -18.69
N ILE A 681 9.55 -10.22 -18.29
CA ILE A 681 9.21 -10.50 -16.89
C ILE A 681 9.97 -11.74 -16.40
N SER A 682 9.95 -12.83 -17.15
CA SER A 682 10.63 -14.08 -16.75
C SER A 682 12.14 -13.94 -16.57
N THR A 683 12.74 -12.94 -17.21
CA THR A 683 14.19 -12.73 -17.21
C THR A 683 14.63 -11.72 -16.18
N VAL A 684 13.94 -10.57 -16.10
CA VAL A 684 14.33 -9.48 -15.19
C VAL A 684 13.85 -9.69 -13.76
N THR A 685 12.91 -10.59 -13.53
CA THR A 685 12.31 -10.86 -12.22
C THR A 685 12.66 -12.25 -11.66
N SER A 686 13.61 -12.95 -12.25
CA SER A 686 14.06 -14.29 -11.85
C SER A 686 12.99 -15.37 -11.62
N LYS A 687 11.90 -15.37 -12.39
CA LYS A 687 10.78 -16.33 -12.51
C LYS A 687 9.39 -15.78 -12.19
N GLY A 688 9.21 -14.47 -12.09
CA GLY A 688 7.87 -13.88 -11.93
C GLY A 688 6.93 -14.27 -13.10
N TYR A 689 5.67 -14.40 -12.77
CA TYR A 689 4.63 -14.70 -13.76
C TYR A 689 4.07 -13.43 -14.38
N LYS A 690 3.92 -12.37 -13.54
CA LYS A 690 3.36 -11.09 -13.93
C LYS A 690 4.02 -9.97 -13.14
N LEU A 691 3.86 -8.74 -13.62
CA LEU A 691 4.06 -7.53 -12.83
C LEU A 691 2.70 -6.97 -12.43
N VAL A 692 2.56 -6.59 -11.17
CA VAL A 692 1.37 -5.91 -10.64
C VAL A 692 1.79 -4.62 -9.95
N ALA A 693 0.88 -3.65 -9.87
CA ALA A 693 1.14 -2.42 -9.13
C ALA A 693 1.38 -2.76 -7.65
N GLY A 694 2.38 -2.13 -7.04
CA GLY A 694 2.75 -2.34 -5.65
C GLY A 694 3.03 -1.03 -4.91
N ASN A 695 3.16 -1.13 -3.60
CA ASN A 695 3.64 -0.05 -2.75
C ASN A 695 4.54 -0.60 -1.65
N SER A 696 5.37 0.27 -1.09
CA SER A 696 6.39 -0.12 -0.13
C SER A 696 5.83 -0.72 1.15
N GLN A 697 4.78 -0.13 1.72
CA GLN A 697 4.22 -0.60 2.99
C GLN A 697 3.60 -1.99 2.86
N ASN A 698 2.79 -2.21 1.83
CA ASN A 698 2.13 -3.51 1.63
C ASN A 698 3.12 -4.60 1.21
N HIS A 699 4.14 -4.22 0.43
CA HIS A 699 5.08 -5.19 -0.10
C HIS A 699 6.24 -5.51 0.86
N LEU A 700 6.74 -4.49 1.57
CA LEU A 700 7.93 -4.61 2.42
C LEU A 700 7.63 -4.49 3.92
N GLY A 701 6.44 -4.02 4.33
CA GLY A 701 6.15 -3.65 5.72
C GLY A 701 6.28 -4.79 6.71
N SER A 702 5.60 -5.92 6.48
CA SER A 702 5.69 -7.10 7.36
C SER A 702 7.09 -7.71 7.37
N TYR A 703 7.77 -7.69 6.23
CA TYR A 703 9.16 -8.12 6.08
C TYR A 703 10.10 -7.22 6.88
N SER A 704 9.93 -5.90 6.76
CA SER A 704 10.68 -4.89 7.51
C SER A 704 10.62 -5.11 9.02
N ASP A 705 9.44 -5.43 9.52
CA ASP A 705 9.20 -5.66 10.95
C ASP A 705 10.03 -6.81 11.54
N LEU A 706 10.35 -7.80 10.72
CA LEU A 706 11.18 -8.93 11.13
C LEU A 706 12.66 -8.65 10.93
N LEU A 707 13.04 -8.07 9.79
CA LEU A 707 14.43 -7.80 9.46
C LEU A 707 15.08 -6.79 10.41
N GLY A 708 14.33 -5.81 10.88
CA GLY A 708 14.80 -4.85 11.89
C GLY A 708 15.23 -5.47 13.22
N SER A 709 14.81 -6.71 13.51
CA SER A 709 15.23 -7.44 14.70
C SER A 709 16.57 -8.18 14.56
N ILE A 710 17.11 -8.26 13.35
CA ILE A 710 18.29 -9.07 13.05
C ILE A 710 19.56 -8.24 13.26
N PRO A 711 20.48 -8.65 14.16
CA PRO A 711 21.69 -7.89 14.43
C PRO A 711 22.58 -7.75 13.19
N GLY A 712 23.06 -6.54 12.93
CA GLY A 712 24.01 -6.21 11.89
C GLY A 712 23.53 -6.37 10.45
N LEU A 713 22.23 -6.65 10.22
CA LEU A 713 21.71 -6.88 8.87
C LEU A 713 21.75 -5.60 8.03
N SER A 714 21.38 -4.48 8.61
CA SER A 714 21.43 -3.17 7.97
C SER A 714 22.85 -2.83 7.53
N GLU A 715 23.84 -2.97 8.42
CA GLU A 715 25.26 -2.74 8.13
C GLU A 715 25.79 -3.70 7.07
N TYR A 716 25.31 -4.94 7.04
CA TYR A 716 25.67 -5.91 6.01
C TYR A 716 25.24 -5.46 4.62
N TYR A 717 24.01 -4.98 4.47
CA TYR A 717 23.54 -4.47 3.19
C TYR A 717 24.29 -3.19 2.76
N HIS A 718 24.82 -2.43 3.70
CA HIS A 718 25.65 -1.26 3.39
C HIS A 718 27.07 -1.62 2.93
N SER A 719 27.67 -2.66 3.49
CA SER A 719 29.11 -2.91 3.39
C SER A 719 29.52 -4.15 2.58
N SER A 720 28.57 -5.02 2.19
CA SER A 720 28.90 -6.27 1.47
C SER A 720 29.24 -6.04 0.00
N ASP A 721 30.12 -6.88 -0.56
CA ASP A 721 30.52 -6.81 -1.98
C ASP A 721 29.32 -6.94 -2.94
N LYS A 722 28.30 -7.72 -2.58
CA LYS A 722 27.10 -7.93 -3.41
C LYS A 722 26.09 -6.79 -3.31
N TYR A 723 25.88 -6.27 -2.11
CA TYR A 723 24.81 -5.33 -1.81
C TYR A 723 25.34 -3.94 -1.43
N GLY A 724 26.66 -3.77 -1.28
CA GLY A 724 27.29 -2.60 -0.70
C GLY A 724 26.89 -1.28 -1.35
N ILE A 725 26.47 -0.38 -0.51
CA ILE A 725 26.18 1.01 -0.83
C ILE A 725 27.46 1.79 -0.56
N THR A 726 28.33 1.92 -1.56
CA THR A 726 29.53 2.76 -1.41
C THR A 726 29.15 4.22 -1.51
N ASP A 727 29.51 5.02 -0.51
CA ASP A 727 29.31 6.46 -0.58
C ASP A 727 30.09 7.03 -1.78
N ALA A 728 29.33 7.71 -2.68
CA ALA A 728 29.89 8.26 -3.92
C ALA A 728 30.98 9.35 -3.71
N GLU A 729 31.21 9.77 -2.47
CA GLU A 729 32.26 10.75 -2.13
C GLU A 729 33.67 10.18 -2.20
N GLU A 730 33.89 8.87 -2.05
CA GLU A 730 35.24 8.28 -2.14
C GLU A 730 35.72 8.03 -3.58
N SER A 731 34.80 7.95 -4.56
CA SER A 731 35.19 7.65 -5.96
C SER A 731 35.64 8.87 -6.78
N GLN A 732 35.49 10.09 -6.26
CA GLN A 732 35.97 11.31 -6.96
C GLN A 732 37.37 11.81 -6.52
N GLN A 733 38.03 11.10 -5.64
CA GLN A 733 39.37 11.48 -5.15
C GLN A 733 40.53 10.54 -5.59
N ASN A 734 40.28 9.62 -6.53
CA ASN A 734 41.36 8.81 -7.10
C ASN A 734 41.53 9.03 -8.60
#